data_70bb8b1a9b30809dee568b52969cced0
#
_entry.id   70bb8b1a9b30809dee568b52969cced0
#
_cell.length_a   1.000
_cell.length_b   1.000
_cell.length_c   1.000
_cell.angle_alpha   90.00
_cell.angle_beta   90.00
_cell.angle_gamma   90.00
#
_symmetry.space_group_name_H-M   'P 1'
#
loop_
_entity.id
_entity.type
_entity.pdbx_description
1 polymer ?
#
loop_
_entity_poly.entity_id
_entity_poly.type
_entity_poly.pdbx_seq_one_letter_code
_entity_poly.pdbx_strand_id
1 'polypeptide(L)'
;FPIMASDSGDGHATLKRCLGVLRDARNDSEQFAALLLVTKAVRAGEVDARTRRQIFDAIGFTFPTRLLISGQPPPGCPPHTFRALGLTLLACFCTDPELAGHSQVLNKIPTFNEILLSPCPPDSTSMVDDVYQCLSAVLATARGPRELVAKGTVSALCQAYLSGGHGSDRALTLLLGLLAVAEARCWQRDAPQLLAVLSKLSADFLKAEDMTKFELCEVLPHFIPLSAPLTQDSQGSECLHRVYRGLADILGSKLSQSQRDPALKLAAGLVQACGAEWIPAGSAGSKFLALLVNLACVEVRLTLEEPDPVELEGKKEVVTACYVLMELGIQECLREENPLLGEVQKMQLMRIMEEAFGAVIFYLRQVKQEELQDPFIFASVRVLGAWMAEETSSLKQEICELLPFLVHYARKLFKEGSPAVSLPQAELGSTEGPALPQDALRFLLPGFCHLTAEDRPRAILVSQGAPALLCEYFLHQWQVLSSEPTAPAPLTSTEMSLQTLCGIFLNLVVTAPDLVRRDKTFSSLMDVLLKSLPLLLPQEHHLVLAANVATLGLMLARILTGSAALQETQSAKEFFGAALRFLSQPHTAQADPGSDSLASLDCELITAFQGVLVELARASEPCRDVILAHHGTDWANLYGMAALEQCLAEQ
;
A
#
# COMPACT_ATOMS: atom_id res chain seq x y z
N PHE A 1 -14.60 -40.44 -48.60
CA PHE A 1 -13.72 -41.27 -47.79
C PHE A 1 -13.81 -40.80 -46.36
N PRO A 2 -14.21 -41.64 -45.38
CA PRO A 2 -14.31 -41.24 -44.00
C PRO A 2 -12.91 -41.26 -43.37
N ILE A 3 -12.56 -40.16 -42.70
CA ILE A 3 -11.38 -40.03 -41.86
C ILE A 3 -11.65 -40.88 -40.61
N MET A 4 -10.87 -41.94 -40.46
CA MET A 4 -10.88 -42.79 -39.27
C MET A 4 -10.54 -41.97 -38.01
N ALA A 5 -11.42 -42.02 -37.03
CA ALA A 5 -11.17 -41.62 -35.68
C ALA A 5 -10.11 -42.58 -35.12
N SER A 6 -8.91 -42.07 -34.79
CA SER A 6 -7.83 -42.85 -34.19
C SER A 6 -8.14 -43.13 -32.73
N ASP A 7 -8.17 -44.33 -32.43
CA ASP A 7 -8.26 -45.18 -31.28
C ASP A 7 -7.60 -44.63 -29.99
N SER A 8 -8.37 -43.90 -29.16
CA SER A 8 -7.96 -43.50 -27.79
C SER A 8 -7.93 -44.69 -26.79
N GLY A 9 -8.37 -45.88 -27.21
CA GLY A 9 -8.40 -47.08 -26.37
C GLY A 9 -7.09 -47.85 -26.28
N ASP A 10 -6.25 -47.79 -27.30
CA ASP A 10 -5.00 -48.57 -27.36
C ASP A 10 -3.83 -47.95 -26.57
N GLY A 11 -3.77 -46.62 -26.49
CA GLY A 11 -2.78 -45.88 -25.70
C GLY A 11 -2.92 -46.16 -24.20
N HIS A 12 -4.16 -46.15 -23.70
CA HIS A 12 -4.43 -46.40 -22.26
C HIS A 12 -4.16 -47.85 -21.85
N ALA A 13 -4.44 -48.82 -22.69
CA ALA A 13 -4.15 -50.21 -22.49
C ALA A 13 -2.63 -50.48 -22.50
N THR A 14 -1.90 -49.83 -23.39
CA THR A 14 -0.42 -49.90 -23.48
C THR A 14 0.24 -49.29 -22.24
N LEU A 15 -0.23 -48.13 -21.80
CA LEU A 15 0.25 -47.45 -20.59
C LEU A 15 0.02 -48.30 -19.33
N LYS A 16 -1.15 -48.92 -19.22
CA LYS A 16 -1.48 -49.85 -18.10
C LYS A 16 -0.56 -51.05 -18.07
N ARG A 17 -0.19 -51.63 -19.23
CA ARG A 17 0.82 -52.69 -19.34
C ARG A 17 2.20 -52.19 -18.91
N CYS A 18 2.62 -51.02 -19.34
CA CYS A 18 3.89 -50.42 -18.94
C CYS A 18 3.97 -50.20 -17.43
N LEU A 19 2.87 -49.74 -16.79
CA LEU A 19 2.79 -49.60 -15.33
C LEU A 19 2.86 -50.95 -14.62
N GLY A 20 2.29 -52.02 -15.18
CA GLY A 20 2.45 -53.38 -14.70
C GLY A 20 3.91 -53.84 -14.75
N VAL A 21 4.59 -53.63 -15.89
CA VAL A 21 6.02 -53.95 -16.06
C VAL A 21 6.88 -53.15 -15.05
N LEU A 22 6.58 -51.87 -14.81
CA LEU A 22 7.30 -51.06 -13.84
C LEU A 22 7.17 -51.57 -12.39
N ARG A 23 6.00 -52.11 -12.02
CA ARG A 23 5.76 -52.70 -10.68
C ARG A 23 6.46 -54.04 -10.50
N ASP A 24 6.49 -54.84 -11.55
CA ASP A 24 6.99 -56.22 -11.54
C ASP A 24 8.42 -56.37 -12.06
N ALA A 25 9.06 -55.26 -12.49
CA ALA A 25 10.40 -55.27 -13.07
C ALA A 25 11.45 -55.80 -12.09
N ARG A 26 12.20 -56.80 -12.57
CA ARG A 26 13.24 -57.48 -11.81
C ARG A 26 14.64 -56.91 -12.03
N ASN A 27 14.80 -56.04 -13.00
CA ASN A 27 16.08 -55.42 -13.33
C ASN A 27 15.91 -53.98 -13.84
N ASP A 28 16.98 -53.18 -13.73
CA ASP A 28 16.99 -51.77 -14.09
C ASP A 28 16.73 -51.52 -15.61
N SER A 29 17.05 -52.49 -16.46
CA SER A 29 16.84 -52.38 -17.92
C SER A 29 15.36 -52.48 -18.30
N GLU A 30 14.61 -53.36 -17.66
CA GLU A 30 13.15 -53.48 -17.84
C GLU A 30 12.43 -52.24 -17.30
N GLN A 31 12.84 -51.72 -16.14
CA GLN A 31 12.32 -50.50 -15.57
C GLN A 31 12.57 -49.32 -16.53
N PHE A 32 13.77 -49.22 -17.08
CA PHE A 32 14.15 -48.14 -18.01
C PHE A 32 13.34 -48.20 -19.30
N ALA A 33 13.19 -49.38 -19.91
CA ALA A 33 12.40 -49.52 -21.13
C ALA A 33 10.91 -49.17 -20.94
N ALA A 34 10.31 -49.62 -19.82
CA ALA A 34 8.93 -49.25 -19.49
C ALA A 34 8.79 -47.74 -19.22
N LEU A 35 9.80 -47.13 -18.63
CA LEU A 35 9.83 -45.69 -18.33
C LEU A 35 9.91 -44.84 -19.59
N LEU A 36 10.70 -45.24 -20.57
CA LEU A 36 10.76 -44.57 -21.89
C LEU A 36 9.38 -44.54 -22.56
N LEU A 37 8.61 -45.62 -22.46
CA LEU A 37 7.25 -45.66 -23.00
C LEU A 37 6.28 -44.74 -22.20
N VAL A 38 6.37 -44.74 -20.87
CA VAL A 38 5.58 -43.84 -20.01
C VAL A 38 5.88 -42.37 -20.31
N THR A 39 7.17 -42.01 -20.40
CA THR A 39 7.55 -40.62 -20.71
C THR A 39 7.14 -40.19 -22.12
N LYS A 40 7.12 -41.10 -23.09
CA LYS A 40 6.60 -40.83 -24.42
C LYS A 40 5.09 -40.52 -24.40
N ALA A 41 4.31 -41.28 -23.64
CA ALA A 41 2.88 -41.06 -23.44
C ALA A 41 2.61 -39.74 -22.69
N VAL A 42 3.42 -39.39 -21.67
CA VAL A 42 3.35 -38.12 -20.94
C VAL A 42 3.59 -36.94 -21.88
N ARG A 43 4.61 -37.01 -22.74
CA ARG A 43 4.92 -35.95 -23.72
C ARG A 43 3.88 -35.83 -24.81
N ALA A 44 3.17 -36.90 -25.16
CA ALA A 44 2.07 -36.85 -26.10
C ALA A 44 0.78 -36.21 -25.52
N GLY A 45 0.78 -35.84 -24.22
CA GLY A 45 -0.39 -35.25 -23.56
C GLY A 45 -1.52 -36.26 -23.25
N GLU A 46 -1.25 -37.56 -23.36
CA GLU A 46 -2.25 -38.64 -23.24
C GLU A 46 -2.53 -39.05 -21.77
N VAL A 47 -2.04 -38.28 -20.79
CA VAL A 47 -2.08 -38.65 -19.36
C VAL A 47 -3.07 -37.76 -18.60
N ASP A 48 -4.22 -38.32 -18.23
CA ASP A 48 -5.18 -37.68 -17.33
C ASP A 48 -4.71 -37.69 -15.84
N ALA A 49 -5.41 -36.96 -14.98
CA ALA A 49 -5.07 -36.85 -13.56
C ALA A 49 -5.04 -38.20 -12.84
N ARG A 50 -5.95 -39.12 -13.19
CA ARG A 50 -6.02 -40.45 -12.58
C ARG A 50 -4.82 -41.33 -12.98
N THR A 51 -4.47 -41.31 -14.24
CA THR A 51 -3.32 -42.03 -14.78
C THR A 51 -2.02 -41.48 -14.22
N ARG A 52 -1.91 -40.19 -14.09
CA ARG A 52 -0.76 -39.52 -13.46
C ARG A 52 -0.55 -40.01 -12.01
N ARG A 53 -1.63 -40.08 -11.24
CA ARG A 53 -1.56 -40.58 -9.87
C ARG A 53 -1.12 -42.06 -9.84
N GLN A 54 -1.60 -42.88 -10.75
CA GLN A 54 -1.17 -44.27 -10.89
C GLN A 54 0.30 -44.38 -11.27
N ILE A 55 0.83 -43.49 -12.13
CA ILE A 55 2.26 -43.46 -12.45
C ILE A 55 3.05 -43.08 -11.19
N PHE A 56 2.62 -42.07 -10.45
CA PHE A 56 3.24 -41.63 -9.22
C PHE A 56 3.24 -42.75 -8.16
N ASP A 57 2.11 -43.44 -7.94
CA ASP A 57 1.98 -44.53 -6.99
C ASP A 57 2.89 -45.74 -7.34
N ALA A 58 3.20 -45.93 -8.64
CA ALA A 58 4.10 -46.97 -9.11
C ALA A 58 5.59 -46.62 -8.98
N ILE A 59 5.96 -45.36 -9.14
CA ILE A 59 7.36 -44.90 -9.29
C ILE A 59 7.83 -44.10 -8.07
N GLY A 60 6.96 -43.29 -7.48
CA GLY A 60 7.29 -42.32 -6.42
C GLY A 60 8.31 -41.28 -6.84
N PHE A 61 8.81 -40.51 -5.88
CA PHE A 61 9.87 -39.51 -6.12
C PHE A 61 11.28 -40.10 -6.16
N THR A 62 11.49 -41.26 -5.60
CA THR A 62 12.83 -41.88 -5.46
C THR A 62 13.47 -42.16 -6.80
N PHE A 63 12.69 -42.68 -7.74
CA PHE A 63 13.21 -43.08 -9.04
C PHE A 63 13.58 -41.85 -9.94
N PRO A 64 12.73 -40.85 -10.16
CA PRO A 64 13.13 -39.62 -10.88
C PRO A 64 14.34 -38.93 -10.24
N THR A 65 14.41 -38.93 -8.91
CA THR A 65 15.58 -38.40 -8.20
C THR A 65 16.88 -39.13 -8.52
N ARG A 66 16.83 -40.45 -8.56
CA ARG A 66 18.00 -41.27 -8.94
C ARG A 66 18.45 -40.96 -10.39
N LEU A 67 17.51 -40.82 -11.32
CA LEU A 67 17.79 -40.48 -12.71
C LEU A 67 18.47 -39.10 -12.86
N LEU A 68 18.07 -38.13 -12.05
CA LEU A 68 18.69 -36.78 -12.05
C LEU A 68 20.17 -36.82 -11.58
N ILE A 69 20.51 -37.70 -10.65
CA ILE A 69 21.83 -37.82 -10.03
C ILE A 69 22.74 -38.78 -10.84
N SER A 70 22.17 -39.73 -11.58
CA SER A 70 22.91 -40.76 -12.31
C SER A 70 23.74 -40.15 -13.44
N GLY A 71 25.05 -40.22 -13.31
CA GLY A 71 26.00 -39.45 -14.14
C GLY A 71 26.32 -40.02 -15.52
N GLN A 72 26.06 -41.34 -15.81
CA GLN A 72 26.43 -41.91 -17.11
C GLN A 72 25.35 -42.85 -17.64
N PRO A 73 24.80 -42.57 -18.83
CA PRO A 73 23.89 -43.48 -19.52
C PRO A 73 24.66 -44.67 -20.11
N PRO A 74 23.96 -45.78 -20.47
CA PRO A 74 24.56 -46.89 -21.17
C PRO A 74 25.24 -46.48 -22.49
N PRO A 75 26.25 -47.26 -22.94
CA PRO A 75 26.88 -46.98 -24.22
C PRO A 75 25.86 -46.90 -25.37
N GLY A 76 25.91 -45.82 -26.12
CA GLY A 76 24.98 -45.55 -27.23
C GLY A 76 23.79 -44.63 -26.91
N CYS A 77 23.61 -44.22 -25.65
CA CYS A 77 22.61 -43.20 -25.28
C CYS A 77 23.23 -41.82 -25.14
N PRO A 78 22.51 -40.73 -25.53
CA PRO A 78 22.96 -39.39 -25.27
C PRO A 78 23.23 -39.11 -23.77
N PRO A 79 24.24 -38.30 -23.43
CA PRO A 79 24.70 -38.12 -22.05
C PRO A 79 23.62 -37.58 -21.08
N HIS A 80 22.61 -36.87 -21.63
CA HIS A 80 21.55 -36.24 -20.82
C HIS A 80 20.25 -37.06 -20.74
N THR A 81 20.18 -38.28 -21.32
CA THR A 81 18.95 -39.08 -21.42
C THR A 81 18.30 -39.33 -20.05
N PHE A 82 19.08 -39.68 -19.04
CA PHE A 82 18.57 -39.96 -17.71
C PHE A 82 18.01 -38.72 -17.02
N ARG A 83 18.71 -37.59 -17.13
CA ARG A 83 18.25 -36.30 -16.61
C ARG A 83 16.95 -35.87 -17.29
N ALA A 84 16.86 -36.01 -18.62
CA ALA A 84 15.66 -35.67 -19.38
C ALA A 84 14.45 -36.50 -18.97
N LEU A 85 14.63 -37.82 -18.80
CA LEU A 85 13.57 -38.71 -18.32
C LEU A 85 13.11 -38.37 -16.90
N GLY A 86 14.04 -38.13 -16.00
CA GLY A 86 13.75 -37.74 -14.62
C GLY A 86 12.97 -36.43 -14.54
N LEU A 87 13.35 -35.46 -15.36
CA LEU A 87 12.65 -34.15 -15.43
C LEU A 87 11.25 -34.27 -16.02
N THR A 88 11.07 -35.02 -17.11
CA THR A 88 9.74 -35.23 -17.72
C THR A 88 8.76 -35.87 -16.73
N LEU A 89 9.23 -36.84 -15.92
CA LEU A 89 8.41 -37.43 -14.87
C LEU A 89 8.08 -36.45 -13.76
N LEU A 90 9.06 -35.68 -13.28
CA LEU A 90 8.81 -34.65 -12.26
C LEU A 90 7.87 -33.56 -12.77
N ALA A 91 8.03 -33.09 -14.01
CA ALA A 91 7.13 -32.14 -14.63
C ALA A 91 5.69 -32.68 -14.72
N CYS A 92 5.54 -33.96 -15.06
CA CYS A 92 4.26 -34.65 -15.02
C CYS A 92 3.66 -34.67 -13.61
N PHE A 93 4.44 -35.01 -12.58
CA PHE A 93 3.96 -35.05 -11.19
C PHE A 93 3.62 -33.65 -10.67
N CYS A 94 4.40 -32.64 -11.02
CA CYS A 94 4.19 -31.25 -10.60
C CYS A 94 2.90 -30.63 -11.16
N THR A 95 2.22 -31.25 -12.13
CA THR A 95 0.89 -30.80 -12.53
C THR A 95 -0.20 -31.07 -11.46
N ASP A 96 0.12 -31.88 -10.44
CA ASP A 96 -0.67 -32.05 -9.22
C ASP A 96 -0.14 -31.08 -8.15
N PRO A 97 -0.95 -30.12 -7.65
CA PRO A 97 -0.49 -29.12 -6.67
C PRO A 97 0.04 -29.71 -5.36
N GLU A 98 -0.51 -30.84 -4.90
CA GLU A 98 -0.02 -31.53 -3.69
C GLU A 98 1.39 -32.07 -3.91
N LEU A 99 1.66 -32.66 -5.07
CA LEU A 99 2.95 -33.21 -5.42
C LEU A 99 3.97 -32.10 -5.72
N ALA A 100 3.56 -30.98 -6.36
CA ALA A 100 4.42 -29.82 -6.61
C ALA A 100 4.93 -29.20 -5.32
N GLY A 101 4.08 -29.11 -4.28
CA GLY A 101 4.45 -28.60 -2.95
C GLY A 101 5.19 -29.59 -2.05
N HIS A 102 5.40 -30.82 -2.49
CA HIS A 102 6.05 -31.85 -1.69
C HIS A 102 7.54 -31.55 -1.48
N SER A 103 8.06 -31.85 -0.27
CA SER A 103 9.45 -31.56 0.11
C SER A 103 10.49 -32.17 -0.84
N GLN A 104 10.20 -33.33 -1.43
CA GLN A 104 11.07 -34.01 -2.39
C GLN A 104 11.23 -33.18 -3.69
N VAL A 105 10.21 -32.50 -4.15
CA VAL A 105 10.28 -31.55 -5.30
C VAL A 105 10.98 -30.27 -4.89
N LEU A 106 10.60 -29.69 -3.76
CA LEU A 106 11.20 -28.47 -3.25
C LEU A 106 12.72 -28.61 -3.04
N ASN A 107 13.19 -29.81 -2.63
CA ASN A 107 14.61 -30.08 -2.47
C ASN A 107 15.38 -30.21 -3.80
N LYS A 108 14.68 -30.24 -4.96
CA LYS A 108 15.30 -30.30 -6.28
C LYS A 108 15.44 -28.90 -6.93
N ILE A 109 14.89 -27.87 -6.32
CA ILE A 109 15.00 -26.49 -6.84
C ILE A 109 16.46 -26.11 -7.18
N PRO A 110 17.50 -26.38 -6.36
CA PRO A 110 18.87 -26.09 -6.74
C PRO A 110 19.33 -26.81 -8.02
N THR A 111 18.91 -28.06 -8.22
CA THR A 111 19.19 -28.83 -9.44
C THR A 111 18.47 -28.23 -10.65
N PHE A 112 17.24 -27.76 -10.48
CA PHE A 112 16.51 -27.04 -11.54
C PHE A 112 17.24 -25.76 -11.94
N ASN A 113 17.68 -24.98 -10.96
CA ASN A 113 18.45 -23.75 -11.19
C ASN A 113 19.76 -24.06 -11.93
N GLU A 114 20.48 -25.12 -11.56
CA GLU A 114 21.72 -25.54 -12.24
C GLU A 114 21.48 -25.89 -13.72
N ILE A 115 20.37 -26.57 -14.02
CA ILE A 115 20.01 -26.95 -15.40
C ILE A 115 19.70 -25.71 -16.24
N LEU A 116 18.98 -24.71 -15.67
CA LEU A 116 18.72 -23.45 -16.37
C LEU A 116 19.99 -22.66 -16.70
N LEU A 117 21.01 -22.75 -15.86
CA LEU A 117 22.28 -22.06 -16.04
C LEU A 117 23.27 -22.82 -16.91
N SER A 118 23.02 -24.11 -17.15
CA SER A 118 23.91 -24.93 -17.97
C SER A 118 23.74 -24.61 -19.47
N PRO A 119 24.80 -24.63 -20.26
CA PRO A 119 24.70 -24.51 -21.72
C PRO A 119 23.75 -25.59 -22.26
N CYS A 120 22.69 -25.16 -22.94
CA CYS A 120 21.67 -26.06 -23.47
C CYS A 120 22.05 -26.46 -24.93
N PRO A 121 22.44 -27.73 -25.18
CA PRO A 121 22.57 -28.22 -26.54
C PRO A 121 21.22 -28.18 -27.28
N PRO A 122 21.17 -28.03 -28.60
CA PRO A 122 19.89 -27.99 -29.34
C PRO A 122 18.94 -29.15 -29.06
N ASP A 123 19.52 -30.33 -28.78
CA ASP A 123 18.76 -31.56 -28.48
C ASP A 123 18.21 -31.64 -27.04
N SER A 124 18.52 -30.65 -26.20
CA SER A 124 18.19 -30.67 -24.76
C SER A 124 17.14 -29.61 -24.35
N THR A 125 16.53 -28.91 -25.30
CA THR A 125 15.54 -27.85 -25.03
C THR A 125 14.35 -28.35 -24.23
N SER A 126 13.89 -29.59 -24.44
CA SER A 126 12.80 -30.21 -23.68
C SER A 126 13.09 -30.34 -22.18
N MET A 127 14.37 -30.44 -21.76
CA MET A 127 14.73 -30.47 -20.35
C MET A 127 14.52 -29.10 -19.69
N VAL A 128 14.85 -28.05 -20.39
CA VAL A 128 14.64 -26.66 -19.93
C VAL A 128 13.14 -26.36 -19.82
N ASP A 129 12.35 -26.84 -20.77
CA ASP A 129 10.89 -26.73 -20.74
C ASP A 129 10.27 -27.45 -19.53
N ASP A 130 10.72 -28.68 -19.26
CA ASP A 130 10.28 -29.47 -18.11
C ASP A 130 10.66 -28.77 -16.78
N VAL A 131 11.84 -28.14 -16.69
CA VAL A 131 12.28 -27.37 -15.53
C VAL A 131 11.38 -26.15 -15.31
N TYR A 132 11.11 -25.37 -16.36
CA TYR A 132 10.19 -24.23 -16.25
C TYR A 132 8.79 -24.67 -15.81
N GLN A 133 8.29 -25.80 -16.29
CA GLN A 133 7.02 -26.37 -15.86
C GLN A 133 7.04 -26.71 -14.37
N CYS A 134 8.10 -27.36 -13.87
CA CYS A 134 8.26 -27.68 -12.44
C CYS A 134 8.29 -26.39 -11.59
N LEU A 135 9.09 -25.40 -11.98
CA LEU A 135 9.21 -24.14 -11.25
C LEU A 135 7.90 -23.36 -11.23
N SER A 136 7.16 -23.31 -12.36
CA SER A 136 5.84 -22.67 -12.44
C SER A 136 4.82 -23.35 -11.51
N ALA A 137 4.82 -24.68 -11.48
CA ALA A 137 3.95 -25.45 -10.60
C ALA A 137 4.30 -25.24 -9.12
N VAL A 138 5.59 -25.20 -8.78
CA VAL A 138 6.05 -24.90 -7.42
C VAL A 138 5.63 -23.46 -7.02
N LEU A 139 5.78 -22.49 -7.91
CA LEU A 139 5.38 -21.09 -7.67
C LEU A 139 3.90 -20.99 -7.27
N ALA A 140 3.03 -21.80 -7.87
CA ALA A 140 1.60 -21.81 -7.59
C ALA A 140 1.23 -22.41 -6.22
N THR A 141 2.19 -23.03 -5.49
CA THR A 141 1.93 -23.62 -4.16
C THR A 141 2.13 -22.62 -3.03
N ALA A 142 1.43 -22.79 -1.90
CA ALA A 142 1.50 -21.87 -0.77
C ALA A 142 2.92 -21.63 -0.21
N ARG A 143 3.80 -22.63 -0.26
CA ARG A 143 5.20 -22.54 0.23
C ARG A 143 6.20 -22.25 -0.88
N GLY A 144 5.78 -22.40 -2.13
CA GLY A 144 6.66 -22.35 -3.29
C GLY A 144 7.43 -21.05 -3.45
N PRO A 145 6.79 -19.88 -3.42
CA PRO A 145 7.48 -18.60 -3.58
C PRO A 145 8.62 -18.43 -2.57
N ARG A 146 8.36 -18.73 -1.31
CA ARG A 146 9.37 -18.64 -0.24
C ARG A 146 10.55 -19.58 -0.48
N GLU A 147 10.29 -20.83 -0.89
CA GLU A 147 11.32 -21.83 -1.15
C GLU A 147 12.14 -21.48 -2.40
N LEU A 148 11.49 -20.98 -3.46
CA LEU A 148 12.16 -20.54 -4.69
C LEU A 148 13.13 -19.39 -4.39
N VAL A 149 12.68 -18.35 -3.69
CA VAL A 149 13.56 -17.25 -3.29
C VAL A 149 14.68 -17.75 -2.39
N ALA A 150 14.37 -18.56 -1.36
CA ALA A 150 15.37 -19.07 -0.41
C ALA A 150 16.46 -19.92 -1.09
N LYS A 151 16.15 -20.61 -2.18
CA LYS A 151 17.08 -21.49 -2.91
C LYS A 151 17.75 -20.86 -4.12
N GLY A 152 17.64 -19.52 -4.28
CA GLY A 152 18.38 -18.76 -5.30
C GLY A 152 17.78 -18.82 -6.71
N THR A 153 16.51 -19.18 -6.86
CA THR A 153 15.84 -19.26 -8.16
C THR A 153 15.75 -17.89 -8.84
N VAL A 154 15.58 -16.79 -8.07
CA VAL A 154 15.55 -15.43 -8.61
C VAL A 154 16.83 -15.14 -9.39
N SER A 155 17.99 -15.37 -8.78
CA SER A 155 19.30 -15.18 -9.46
C SER A 155 19.45 -16.04 -10.71
N ALA A 156 19.02 -17.33 -10.65
CA ALA A 156 19.07 -18.22 -11.80
C ALA A 156 18.18 -17.76 -12.96
N LEU A 157 16.95 -17.30 -12.66
CA LEU A 157 16.03 -16.77 -13.66
C LEU A 157 16.52 -15.45 -14.28
N CYS A 158 17.06 -14.55 -13.46
CA CYS A 158 17.69 -13.32 -13.96
C CYS A 158 18.82 -13.64 -14.97
N GLN A 159 19.69 -14.57 -14.64
CA GLN A 159 20.79 -14.97 -15.50
C GLN A 159 20.30 -15.67 -16.78
N ALA A 160 19.28 -16.55 -16.68
CA ALA A 160 18.65 -17.19 -17.83
C ALA A 160 18.01 -16.18 -18.78
N TYR A 161 17.32 -15.16 -18.24
CA TYR A 161 16.74 -14.07 -19.02
C TYR A 161 17.82 -13.22 -19.71
N LEU A 162 18.86 -12.84 -18.98
CA LEU A 162 19.93 -11.98 -19.51
C LEU A 162 20.76 -12.69 -20.59
N SER A 163 20.93 -14.02 -20.49
CA SER A 163 21.66 -14.81 -21.49
C SER A 163 20.92 -14.92 -22.84
N GLY A 164 19.58 -14.68 -22.86
CA GLY A 164 18.77 -14.77 -24.08
C GLY A 164 18.65 -16.19 -24.66
N GLY A 165 18.88 -17.21 -23.82
CA GLY A 165 18.79 -18.62 -24.20
C GLY A 165 17.37 -19.13 -24.39
N HIS A 166 17.22 -20.44 -24.65
CA HIS A 166 15.92 -21.07 -24.79
C HIS A 166 15.06 -20.88 -23.53
N GLY A 167 13.83 -20.40 -23.68
CA GLY A 167 12.91 -20.14 -22.58
C GLY A 167 13.16 -18.84 -21.79
N SER A 168 13.94 -17.88 -22.32
CA SER A 168 14.16 -16.58 -21.67
C SER A 168 12.87 -15.85 -21.33
N ASP A 169 11.84 -15.94 -22.18
CA ASP A 169 10.51 -15.32 -21.91
C ASP A 169 9.80 -16.00 -20.73
N ARG A 170 9.97 -17.33 -20.59
CA ARG A 170 9.45 -18.05 -19.42
C ARG A 170 10.18 -17.68 -18.14
N ALA A 171 11.50 -17.42 -18.23
CA ALA A 171 12.26 -16.90 -17.09
C ALA A 171 11.71 -15.56 -16.62
N LEU A 172 11.41 -14.64 -17.56
CA LEU A 172 10.79 -13.36 -17.26
C LEU A 172 9.40 -13.54 -16.63
N THR A 173 8.55 -14.41 -17.19
CA THR A 173 7.21 -14.70 -16.64
C THR A 173 7.28 -15.23 -15.21
N LEU A 174 8.22 -16.12 -14.89
CA LEU A 174 8.42 -16.62 -13.54
C LEU A 174 8.95 -15.56 -12.58
N LEU A 175 9.84 -14.68 -13.05
CA LEU A 175 10.32 -13.53 -12.27
C LEU A 175 9.16 -12.60 -11.91
N LEU A 176 8.30 -12.27 -12.87
CA LEU A 176 7.09 -11.47 -12.64
C LEU A 176 6.19 -12.11 -11.58
N GLY A 177 5.94 -13.43 -11.69
CA GLY A 177 5.16 -14.15 -10.69
C GLY A 177 5.81 -14.16 -9.29
N LEU A 178 7.13 -14.28 -9.19
CA LEU A 178 7.85 -14.19 -7.90
C LEU A 178 7.83 -12.78 -7.31
N LEU A 179 8.04 -11.77 -8.14
CA LEU A 179 7.99 -10.37 -7.72
C LEU A 179 6.58 -9.97 -7.25
N ALA A 180 5.54 -10.44 -7.93
CA ALA A 180 4.15 -10.16 -7.51
C ALA A 180 3.83 -10.68 -6.09
N VAL A 181 4.45 -11.79 -5.66
CA VAL A 181 4.12 -12.45 -4.37
C VAL A 181 5.17 -12.17 -3.28
N ALA A 182 6.42 -11.92 -3.65
CA ALA A 182 7.54 -11.88 -2.71
C ALA A 182 8.57 -10.76 -3.01
N GLU A 183 8.14 -9.63 -3.56
CA GLU A 183 8.96 -8.50 -4.02
C GLU A 183 10.07 -8.13 -3.03
N ALA A 184 9.69 -7.75 -1.81
CA ALA A 184 10.65 -7.28 -0.81
C ALA A 184 11.75 -8.31 -0.51
N ARG A 185 11.42 -9.60 -0.47
CA ARG A 185 12.40 -10.67 -0.25
C ARG A 185 13.31 -10.88 -1.45
N CYS A 186 12.75 -10.78 -2.67
CA CYS A 186 13.53 -10.87 -3.90
C CYS A 186 14.58 -9.75 -3.95
N TRP A 187 14.16 -8.51 -3.73
CA TRP A 187 15.06 -7.35 -3.71
C TRP A 187 16.07 -7.38 -2.56
N GLN A 188 15.67 -7.80 -1.37
CA GLN A 188 16.59 -7.92 -0.23
C GLN A 188 17.74 -8.89 -0.51
N ARG A 189 17.50 -9.95 -1.29
CA ARG A 189 18.46 -11.02 -1.53
C ARG A 189 19.25 -10.89 -2.83
N ASP A 190 18.55 -10.57 -3.92
CA ASP A 190 19.06 -10.66 -5.28
C ASP A 190 19.02 -9.31 -6.02
N ALA A 191 19.13 -8.17 -5.29
CA ALA A 191 19.07 -6.82 -5.85
C ALA A 191 20.00 -6.58 -7.05
N PRO A 192 21.29 -6.97 -7.05
CA PRO A 192 22.17 -6.74 -8.20
C PRO A 192 21.70 -7.45 -9.47
N GLN A 193 21.14 -8.66 -9.35
CA GLN A 193 20.65 -9.45 -10.46
C GLN A 193 19.36 -8.85 -11.03
N LEU A 194 18.45 -8.44 -10.16
CA LEU A 194 17.20 -7.75 -10.55
C LEU A 194 17.51 -6.40 -11.21
N LEU A 195 18.46 -5.66 -10.68
CA LEU A 195 18.92 -4.39 -11.27
C LEU A 195 19.52 -4.58 -12.66
N ALA A 196 20.26 -5.67 -12.89
CA ALA A 196 20.76 -6.01 -14.22
C ALA A 196 19.61 -6.31 -15.21
N VAL A 197 18.55 -7.00 -14.76
CA VAL A 197 17.35 -7.22 -15.59
C VAL A 197 16.64 -5.89 -15.87
N LEU A 198 16.43 -5.05 -14.85
CA LEU A 198 15.84 -3.72 -15.02
C LEU A 198 16.66 -2.85 -15.99
N SER A 199 17.99 -2.93 -15.92
CA SER A 199 18.87 -2.20 -16.86
C SER A 199 18.66 -2.64 -18.30
N LYS A 200 18.50 -3.95 -18.55
CA LYS A 200 18.16 -4.45 -19.89
C LYS A 200 16.78 -4.01 -20.33
N LEU A 201 15.76 -4.21 -19.50
CA LEU A 201 14.37 -3.83 -19.80
C LEU A 201 14.22 -2.33 -20.08
N SER A 202 14.84 -1.47 -19.27
CA SER A 202 14.81 -0.01 -19.48
C SER A 202 15.53 0.42 -20.76
N ALA A 203 16.62 -0.27 -21.13
CA ALA A 203 17.33 -0.01 -22.37
C ALA A 203 16.51 -0.46 -23.60
N ASP A 204 15.86 -1.61 -23.51
CA ASP A 204 14.98 -2.14 -24.56
C ASP A 204 13.74 -1.24 -24.71
N PHE A 205 13.15 -0.79 -23.60
CA PHE A 205 12.04 0.16 -23.58
C PHE A 205 12.37 1.49 -24.28
N LEU A 206 13.54 2.04 -24.02
CA LEU A 206 13.99 3.29 -24.66
C LEU A 206 14.16 3.13 -26.17
N LYS A 207 14.63 1.96 -26.64
CA LYS A 207 14.94 1.68 -28.05
C LYS A 207 13.73 1.21 -28.85
N ALA A 208 12.74 0.60 -28.20
CA ALA A 208 11.58 0.05 -28.88
C ALA A 208 10.75 1.15 -29.58
N GLU A 209 10.37 0.91 -30.84
CA GLU A 209 9.54 1.81 -31.65
C GLU A 209 8.22 1.12 -32.09
N ASP A 210 8.00 -0.10 -31.64
CA ASP A 210 6.85 -0.96 -31.96
C ASP A 210 5.98 -1.26 -30.73
N MET A 211 5.05 -2.21 -30.86
CA MET A 211 4.15 -2.61 -29.77
C MET A 211 4.88 -3.15 -28.53
N THR A 212 6.10 -3.65 -28.67
CA THR A 212 6.93 -4.11 -27.55
C THR A 212 7.13 -3.01 -26.50
N LYS A 213 7.15 -1.74 -26.93
CA LYS A 213 7.27 -0.59 -26.01
C LYS A 213 6.11 -0.54 -25.01
N PHE A 214 4.90 -0.83 -25.44
CA PHE A 214 3.70 -0.85 -24.59
C PHE A 214 3.64 -2.09 -23.71
N GLU A 215 4.07 -3.26 -24.23
CA GLU A 215 4.22 -4.47 -23.44
C GLU A 215 5.23 -4.27 -22.28
N LEU A 216 6.33 -3.57 -22.55
CA LEU A 216 7.32 -3.23 -21.52
C LEU A 216 6.77 -2.24 -20.47
N CYS A 217 5.79 -1.40 -20.79
CA CYS A 217 5.09 -0.59 -19.79
C CYS A 217 4.36 -1.44 -18.73
N GLU A 218 3.89 -2.64 -19.09
CA GLU A 218 3.25 -3.56 -18.15
C GLU A 218 4.26 -4.37 -17.33
N VAL A 219 5.44 -4.62 -17.88
CA VAL A 219 6.50 -5.42 -17.24
C VAL A 219 7.33 -4.60 -16.25
N LEU A 220 7.71 -3.39 -16.63
CA LEU A 220 8.62 -2.53 -15.87
C LEU A 220 8.19 -2.24 -14.43
N PRO A 221 6.89 -1.98 -14.12
CA PRO A 221 6.45 -1.69 -12.75
C PRO A 221 6.82 -2.79 -11.75
N HIS A 222 6.82 -4.06 -12.18
CA HIS A 222 7.16 -5.19 -11.31
C HIS A 222 8.65 -5.22 -10.90
N PHE A 223 9.52 -4.55 -11.66
CA PHE A 223 10.95 -4.44 -11.37
C PHE A 223 11.33 -3.13 -10.67
N ILE A 224 10.34 -2.31 -10.26
CA ILE A 224 10.58 -1.08 -9.51
C ILE A 224 10.24 -1.37 -8.05
N PRO A 225 11.22 -1.50 -7.14
CA PRO A 225 10.97 -1.86 -5.76
C PRO A 225 10.32 -0.72 -5.00
N LEU A 226 9.27 -1.04 -4.24
CA LEU A 226 8.64 -0.12 -3.29
C LEU A 226 9.48 0.03 -1.99
N SER A 227 10.33 -0.97 -1.70
CA SER A 227 11.09 -1.08 -0.44
C SER A 227 12.52 -0.55 -0.50
N ALA A 228 13.05 -0.27 -1.69
CA ALA A 228 14.45 0.15 -1.86
C ALA A 228 14.55 1.34 -2.84
N PRO A 229 15.10 2.49 -2.43
CA PRO A 229 15.16 3.68 -3.29
C PRO A 229 16.17 3.48 -4.42
N LEU A 230 15.69 3.23 -5.65
CA LEU A 230 16.51 3.16 -6.85
C LEU A 230 17.24 4.47 -7.16
N THR A 231 16.72 5.59 -6.65
CA THR A 231 17.29 6.93 -6.86
C THR A 231 18.66 7.12 -6.20
N GLN A 232 18.97 6.34 -5.17
CA GLN A 232 20.25 6.42 -4.45
C GLN A 232 21.37 5.59 -5.11
N ASP A 233 21.02 4.68 -6.02
CA ASP A 233 21.99 3.89 -6.77
C ASP A 233 22.21 4.47 -8.16
N SER A 234 23.48 4.57 -8.61
CA SER A 234 23.80 5.16 -9.91
C SER A 234 23.22 4.39 -11.08
N GLN A 235 23.22 3.05 -11.02
CA GLN A 235 22.63 2.20 -12.05
C GLN A 235 21.11 2.26 -12.03
N GLY A 236 20.51 2.31 -10.84
CA GLY A 236 19.06 2.51 -10.64
C GLY A 236 18.61 3.84 -11.24
N SER A 237 19.31 4.92 -10.92
CA SER A 237 19.06 6.26 -11.45
C SER A 237 19.13 6.33 -12.97
N GLU A 238 20.12 5.67 -13.59
CA GLU A 238 20.22 5.56 -15.04
C GLU A 238 19.05 4.79 -15.66
N CYS A 239 18.59 3.70 -15.01
CA CYS A 239 17.40 2.96 -15.45
C CYS A 239 16.16 3.85 -15.42
N LEU A 240 15.93 4.58 -14.31
CA LEU A 240 14.83 5.51 -14.17
C LEU A 240 14.88 6.62 -15.23
N HIS A 241 16.06 7.15 -15.53
CA HIS A 241 16.23 8.15 -16.60
C HIS A 241 15.85 7.61 -17.98
N ARG A 242 16.20 6.35 -18.30
CA ARG A 242 15.80 5.70 -19.55
C ARG A 242 14.29 5.51 -19.63
N VAL A 243 13.65 5.10 -18.51
CA VAL A 243 12.20 4.95 -18.44
C VAL A 243 11.51 6.30 -18.61
N TYR A 244 12.01 7.35 -17.93
CA TYR A 244 11.53 8.72 -18.13
C TYR A 244 11.55 9.13 -19.61
N ARG A 245 12.66 8.93 -20.31
CA ARG A 245 12.77 9.29 -21.72
C ARG A 245 11.78 8.52 -22.60
N GLY A 246 11.64 7.22 -22.37
CA GLY A 246 10.69 6.38 -23.09
C GLY A 246 9.22 6.80 -22.83
N LEU A 247 8.87 7.17 -21.59
CA LEU A 247 7.55 7.70 -21.24
C LEU A 247 7.32 9.09 -21.86
N ALA A 248 8.31 9.96 -21.85
CA ALA A 248 8.19 11.29 -22.45
C ALA A 248 7.95 11.20 -23.98
N ASP A 249 8.56 10.23 -24.63
CA ASP A 249 8.34 9.93 -26.05
C ASP A 249 6.92 9.43 -26.31
N ILE A 250 6.43 8.47 -25.51
CA ILE A 250 5.06 7.95 -25.61
C ILE A 250 4.05 9.06 -25.38
N LEU A 251 4.10 9.72 -24.23
CA LEU A 251 3.07 10.67 -23.80
C LEU A 251 3.09 11.97 -24.61
N GLY A 252 4.24 12.32 -25.23
CA GLY A 252 4.37 13.44 -26.16
C GLY A 252 3.79 13.14 -27.56
N SER A 253 3.44 11.90 -27.86
CA SER A 253 2.96 11.46 -29.19
C SER A 253 1.44 11.42 -29.25
N LYS A 254 0.88 11.45 -30.47
CA LYS A 254 -0.57 11.25 -30.70
C LYS A 254 -0.88 9.76 -30.72
N LEU A 255 -1.23 9.20 -29.59
CA LEU A 255 -1.54 7.78 -29.43
C LEU A 255 -3.02 7.53 -29.17
N SER A 256 -3.47 6.32 -29.50
CA SER A 256 -4.78 5.82 -29.08
C SER A 256 -4.81 5.64 -27.55
N GLN A 257 -5.99 5.58 -26.99
CA GLN A 257 -6.18 5.37 -25.55
C GLN A 257 -5.52 4.06 -25.08
N SER A 258 -5.72 2.95 -25.78
CA SER A 258 -5.12 1.65 -25.46
C SER A 258 -3.58 1.65 -25.44
N GLN A 259 -2.95 2.56 -26.13
CA GLN A 259 -1.49 2.73 -26.13
C GLN A 259 -1.02 3.64 -24.97
N ARG A 260 -1.84 4.60 -24.57
CA ARG A 260 -1.54 5.54 -23.48
C ARG A 260 -1.74 4.92 -22.10
N ASP A 261 -2.75 4.08 -21.93
CA ASP A 261 -3.13 3.49 -20.64
C ASP A 261 -1.97 2.74 -19.95
N PRO A 262 -1.20 1.86 -20.62
CA PRO A 262 -0.03 1.23 -20.01
C PRO A 262 1.05 2.23 -19.56
N ALA A 263 1.23 3.32 -20.30
CA ALA A 263 2.21 4.36 -19.95
C ALA A 263 1.79 5.14 -18.69
N LEU A 264 0.51 5.44 -18.51
CA LEU A 264 -0.02 6.08 -17.29
C LEU A 264 0.12 5.14 -16.07
N LYS A 265 -0.13 3.85 -16.23
CA LYS A 265 0.09 2.86 -15.16
C LYS A 265 1.56 2.77 -14.76
N LEU A 266 2.48 2.72 -15.74
CA LEU A 266 3.92 2.72 -15.45
C LEU A 266 4.35 3.99 -14.72
N ALA A 267 3.90 5.16 -15.18
CA ALA A 267 4.21 6.43 -14.52
C ALA A 267 3.69 6.47 -13.07
N ALA A 268 2.47 5.96 -12.82
CA ALA A 268 1.91 5.87 -11.47
C ALA A 268 2.73 4.92 -10.57
N GLY A 269 3.19 3.78 -11.09
CA GLY A 269 4.09 2.87 -10.36
C GLY A 269 5.41 3.53 -9.98
N LEU A 270 5.99 4.33 -10.87
CA LEU A 270 7.20 5.13 -10.58
C LEU A 270 6.94 6.17 -9.48
N VAL A 271 5.81 6.85 -9.53
CA VAL A 271 5.42 7.82 -8.50
C VAL A 271 5.24 7.16 -7.14
N GLN A 272 4.64 5.99 -7.08
CA GLN A 272 4.48 5.24 -5.83
C GLN A 272 5.81 4.81 -5.22
N ALA A 273 6.79 4.45 -6.05
CA ALA A 273 8.10 3.98 -5.60
C ALA A 273 9.09 5.12 -5.30
N CYS A 274 9.07 6.20 -6.08
CA CYS A 274 10.12 7.23 -6.08
C CYS A 274 9.57 8.67 -5.97
N GLY A 275 8.28 8.87 -5.73
CA GLY A 275 7.69 10.22 -5.72
C GLY A 275 7.92 10.94 -7.05
N ALA A 276 8.44 12.16 -7.00
CA ALA A 276 8.82 12.95 -8.19
C ALA A 276 10.30 12.82 -8.57
N GLU A 277 11.14 12.12 -7.81
CA GLU A 277 12.61 12.11 -7.94
C GLU A 277 13.11 11.52 -9.26
N TRP A 278 12.31 10.69 -9.93
CA TRP A 278 12.67 10.13 -11.25
C TRP A 278 12.47 11.12 -12.40
N ILE A 279 11.80 12.25 -12.18
CA ILE A 279 11.59 13.31 -13.16
C ILE A 279 12.76 14.29 -13.07
N PRO A 280 13.51 14.52 -14.17
CA PRO A 280 14.66 15.41 -14.13
C PRO A 280 14.25 16.86 -13.86
N ALA A 281 15.04 17.57 -13.08
CA ALA A 281 14.85 18.99 -12.85
C ALA A 281 15.00 19.81 -14.14
N GLY A 282 14.30 20.94 -14.22
CA GLY A 282 14.39 21.88 -15.33
C GLY A 282 13.19 21.84 -16.29
N SER A 283 13.26 22.62 -17.36
CA SER A 283 12.13 22.87 -18.27
C SER A 283 11.55 21.62 -18.94
N ALA A 284 12.37 20.60 -19.22
CA ALA A 284 11.89 19.36 -19.82
C ALA A 284 11.05 18.53 -18.84
N GLY A 285 11.53 18.36 -17.60
CA GLY A 285 10.78 17.65 -16.54
C GLY A 285 9.52 18.39 -16.13
N SER A 286 9.58 19.71 -16.03
CA SER A 286 8.42 20.56 -15.75
C SER A 286 7.29 20.38 -16.80
N LYS A 287 7.64 20.40 -18.08
CA LYS A 287 6.69 20.18 -19.17
C LYS A 287 6.12 18.75 -19.16
N PHE A 288 6.98 17.77 -18.88
CA PHE A 288 6.58 16.37 -18.80
C PHE A 288 5.60 16.16 -17.65
N LEU A 289 5.90 16.67 -16.45
CA LEU A 289 5.01 16.55 -15.29
C LEU A 289 3.66 17.21 -15.55
N ALA A 290 3.67 18.43 -16.10
CA ALA A 290 2.43 19.13 -16.45
C ALA A 290 1.59 18.33 -17.48
N LEU A 291 2.23 17.74 -18.48
CA LEU A 291 1.55 16.89 -19.46
C LEU A 291 1.00 15.61 -18.83
N LEU A 292 1.80 14.94 -17.99
CA LEU A 292 1.43 13.69 -17.33
C LEU A 292 0.18 13.87 -16.44
N VAL A 293 0.17 14.90 -15.59
CA VAL A 293 -0.98 15.21 -14.72
C VAL A 293 -2.20 15.62 -15.54
N ASN A 294 -2.00 16.40 -16.61
CA ASN A 294 -3.10 16.79 -17.51
C ASN A 294 -3.74 15.56 -18.16
N LEU A 295 -2.95 14.64 -18.70
CA LEU A 295 -3.46 13.40 -19.32
C LEU A 295 -4.20 12.53 -18.30
N ALA A 296 -3.70 12.44 -17.07
CA ALA A 296 -4.39 11.73 -15.99
C ALA A 296 -5.76 12.36 -15.68
N CYS A 297 -5.84 13.68 -15.55
CA CYS A 297 -7.10 14.39 -15.33
C CYS A 297 -8.10 14.20 -16.48
N VAL A 298 -7.62 14.24 -17.72
CA VAL A 298 -8.46 14.01 -18.90
C VAL A 298 -9.02 12.60 -18.91
N GLU A 299 -8.20 11.59 -18.60
CA GLU A 299 -8.65 10.18 -18.53
C GLU A 299 -9.71 9.98 -17.44
N VAL A 300 -9.52 10.57 -16.25
CA VAL A 300 -10.48 10.55 -15.15
C VAL A 300 -11.82 11.18 -15.58
N ARG A 301 -11.78 12.34 -16.21
CA ARG A 301 -12.99 13.04 -16.69
C ARG A 301 -13.73 12.21 -17.71
N LEU A 302 -13.06 11.77 -18.76
CA LEU A 302 -13.67 10.99 -19.85
C LEU A 302 -14.34 9.70 -19.34
N THR A 303 -13.76 9.09 -18.30
CA THR A 303 -14.29 7.85 -17.74
C THR A 303 -15.45 8.08 -16.75
N LEU A 304 -15.43 9.18 -15.97
CA LEU A 304 -16.36 9.39 -14.86
C LEU A 304 -17.46 10.42 -15.11
N GLU A 305 -17.39 11.24 -16.16
CA GLU A 305 -18.47 12.19 -16.52
C GLU A 305 -19.74 11.48 -17.03
N GLU A 306 -19.56 10.41 -17.81
CA GLU A 306 -20.67 9.58 -18.32
C GLU A 306 -20.29 8.09 -18.18
N PRO A 307 -20.30 7.52 -16.96
CA PRO A 307 -19.78 6.19 -16.73
C PRO A 307 -20.70 5.11 -17.30
N ASP A 308 -20.26 4.42 -18.35
CA ASP A 308 -20.84 3.13 -18.74
C ASP A 308 -20.32 2.05 -17.78
N PRO A 309 -21.19 1.27 -17.12
CA PRO A 309 -20.75 0.30 -16.10
C PRO A 309 -19.79 -0.77 -16.63
N VAL A 310 -19.92 -1.18 -17.90
CA VAL A 310 -19.06 -2.21 -18.50
C VAL A 310 -17.70 -1.61 -18.87
N GLU A 311 -17.69 -0.43 -19.45
CA GLU A 311 -16.46 0.28 -19.80
C GLU A 311 -15.68 0.68 -18.54
N LEU A 312 -16.37 1.19 -17.52
CA LEU A 312 -15.78 1.58 -16.23
C LEU A 312 -15.04 0.40 -15.56
N GLU A 313 -15.64 -0.80 -15.56
CA GLU A 313 -14.99 -1.97 -14.95
C GLU A 313 -13.62 -2.26 -15.59
N GLY A 314 -13.53 -2.17 -16.92
CA GLY A 314 -12.25 -2.32 -17.62
C GLY A 314 -11.25 -1.17 -17.40
N LYS A 315 -11.73 -0.03 -16.89
CA LYS A 315 -10.94 1.21 -16.72
C LYS A 315 -10.52 1.50 -15.29
N LYS A 316 -11.06 0.81 -14.29
CA LYS A 316 -10.80 1.07 -12.86
C LYS A 316 -9.32 1.12 -12.52
N GLU A 317 -8.50 0.22 -13.06
CA GLU A 317 -7.06 0.22 -12.81
C GLU A 317 -6.37 1.48 -13.35
N VAL A 318 -6.70 1.88 -14.58
CA VAL A 318 -6.10 3.07 -15.21
C VAL A 318 -6.51 4.33 -14.47
N VAL A 319 -7.79 4.45 -14.12
CA VAL A 319 -8.30 5.60 -13.34
C VAL A 319 -7.65 5.65 -11.96
N THR A 320 -7.49 4.50 -11.29
CA THR A 320 -6.77 4.44 -10.01
C THR A 320 -5.30 4.88 -10.16
N ALA A 321 -4.63 4.49 -11.24
CA ALA A 321 -3.29 4.97 -11.56
C ALA A 321 -3.28 6.49 -11.81
N CYS A 322 -4.30 7.01 -12.51
CA CYS A 322 -4.45 8.46 -12.71
C CYS A 322 -4.66 9.22 -11.39
N TYR A 323 -5.35 8.64 -10.40
CA TYR A 323 -5.49 9.24 -9.08
C TYR A 323 -4.14 9.44 -8.38
N VAL A 324 -3.22 8.49 -8.49
CA VAL A 324 -1.84 8.63 -7.97
C VAL A 324 -1.12 9.79 -8.65
N LEU A 325 -1.29 9.95 -9.96
CA LEU A 325 -0.69 11.05 -10.71
C LEU A 325 -1.31 12.41 -10.36
N MET A 326 -2.61 12.44 -10.05
CA MET A 326 -3.29 13.65 -9.56
C MET A 326 -2.82 14.02 -8.15
N GLU A 327 -2.65 13.05 -7.24
CA GLU A 327 -2.05 13.29 -5.91
C GLU A 327 -0.65 13.90 -6.04
N LEU A 328 0.20 13.39 -6.94
CA LEU A 328 1.50 14.00 -7.25
C LEU A 328 1.34 15.44 -7.76
N GLY A 329 0.36 15.67 -8.63
CA GLY A 329 0.06 17.00 -9.15
C GLY A 329 -0.27 18.01 -8.04
N ILE A 330 -1.10 17.62 -7.07
CA ILE A 330 -1.42 18.44 -5.88
C ILE A 330 -0.13 18.74 -5.09
N GLN A 331 0.65 17.71 -4.75
CA GLN A 331 1.88 17.85 -3.98
C GLN A 331 2.88 18.81 -4.64
N GLU A 332 3.07 18.70 -5.97
CA GLU A 332 4.00 19.57 -6.70
C GLU A 332 3.47 21.00 -6.93
N CYS A 333 2.15 21.17 -6.96
CA CYS A 333 1.56 22.52 -6.97
C CYS A 333 1.79 23.28 -5.65
N LEU A 334 1.81 22.55 -4.54
CA LEU A 334 1.99 23.12 -3.19
C LEU A 334 3.47 23.22 -2.78
N ARG A 335 4.37 22.55 -3.51
CA ARG A 335 5.79 22.56 -3.17
C ARG A 335 6.37 23.96 -3.30
N GLU A 336 6.89 24.51 -2.20
CA GLU A 336 7.57 25.80 -2.13
C GLU A 336 9.08 25.67 -2.40
N GLU A 337 9.70 24.65 -1.81
CA GLU A 337 11.14 24.40 -1.98
C GLU A 337 11.43 23.60 -3.25
N ASN A 338 12.32 24.13 -4.10
CA ASN A 338 12.73 23.51 -5.36
C ASN A 338 11.57 23.00 -6.23
N PRO A 339 10.58 23.86 -6.57
CA PRO A 339 9.42 23.44 -7.32
C PRO A 339 9.80 22.96 -8.72
N LEU A 340 9.25 21.83 -9.15
CA LEU A 340 9.37 21.35 -10.54
C LEU A 340 8.50 22.16 -11.48
N LEU A 341 7.39 22.72 -11.01
CA LEU A 341 6.41 23.47 -11.80
C LEU A 341 6.57 24.98 -11.62
N GLY A 342 6.47 25.72 -12.72
CA GLY A 342 6.36 27.18 -12.68
C GLY A 342 4.93 27.63 -12.31
N GLU A 343 4.76 28.87 -11.80
CA GLU A 343 3.47 29.38 -11.31
C GLU A 343 2.33 29.32 -12.34
N VAL A 344 2.61 29.60 -13.61
CA VAL A 344 1.62 29.50 -14.69
C VAL A 344 1.15 28.06 -14.88
N GLN A 345 2.07 27.09 -14.78
CA GLN A 345 1.75 25.65 -14.89
C GLN A 345 0.96 25.19 -13.68
N LYS A 346 1.31 25.61 -12.46
CA LYS A 346 0.55 25.31 -11.24
C LYS A 346 -0.90 25.77 -11.37
N MET A 347 -1.14 27.03 -11.79
CA MET A 347 -2.49 27.55 -11.98
C MET A 347 -3.28 26.78 -13.05
N GLN A 348 -2.63 26.40 -14.16
CA GLN A 348 -3.27 25.62 -15.21
C GLN A 348 -3.65 24.22 -14.73
N LEU A 349 -2.75 23.55 -13.99
CA LEU A 349 -3.00 22.22 -13.45
C LEU A 349 -4.10 22.25 -12.39
N MET A 350 -4.12 23.23 -11.49
CA MET A 350 -5.18 23.36 -10.48
C MET A 350 -6.55 23.42 -11.13
N ARG A 351 -6.70 24.21 -12.22
CA ARG A 351 -7.96 24.30 -12.94
C ARG A 351 -8.38 22.98 -13.59
N ILE A 352 -7.43 22.26 -14.21
CA ILE A 352 -7.71 20.97 -14.84
C ILE A 352 -8.06 19.91 -13.79
N MET A 353 -7.36 19.93 -12.64
CA MET A 353 -7.67 19.06 -11.51
C MET A 353 -9.05 19.34 -10.93
N GLU A 354 -9.44 20.62 -10.78
CA GLU A 354 -10.79 21.00 -10.34
C GLU A 354 -11.87 20.34 -11.21
N GLU A 355 -11.72 20.41 -12.55
CA GLU A 355 -12.65 19.75 -13.46
C GLU A 355 -12.66 18.22 -13.29
N ALA A 356 -11.50 17.60 -13.09
CA ALA A 356 -11.39 16.16 -12.87
C ALA A 356 -12.01 15.72 -11.52
N PHE A 357 -11.80 16.50 -10.45
CA PHE A 357 -12.45 16.25 -9.16
C PHE A 357 -13.96 16.46 -9.20
N GLY A 358 -14.45 17.38 -10.03
CA GLY A 358 -15.88 17.50 -10.33
C GLY A 358 -16.46 16.19 -10.88
N ALA A 359 -15.76 15.51 -11.79
CA ALA A 359 -16.17 14.21 -12.31
C ALA A 359 -16.10 13.10 -11.25
N VAL A 360 -15.09 13.10 -10.37
CA VAL A 360 -15.00 12.16 -9.23
C VAL A 360 -16.19 12.34 -8.28
N ILE A 361 -16.54 13.57 -7.93
CA ILE A 361 -17.70 13.89 -7.08
C ILE A 361 -18.99 13.43 -7.76
N PHE A 362 -19.14 13.70 -9.05
CA PHE A 362 -20.29 13.27 -9.83
C PHE A 362 -20.47 11.75 -9.81
N TYR A 363 -19.40 11.00 -10.00
CA TYR A 363 -19.40 9.54 -9.89
C TYR A 363 -19.78 9.06 -8.47
N LEU A 364 -19.15 9.61 -7.42
CA LEU A 364 -19.42 9.20 -6.04
C LEU A 364 -20.87 9.45 -5.61
N ARG A 365 -21.56 10.43 -6.18
CA ARG A 365 -22.99 10.68 -5.93
C ARG A 365 -23.91 9.59 -6.49
N GLN A 366 -23.44 8.81 -7.46
CA GLN A 366 -24.22 7.76 -8.11
C GLN A 366 -24.01 6.37 -7.50
N VAL A 367 -23.01 6.24 -6.61
CA VAL A 367 -22.64 4.97 -5.96
C VAL A 367 -23.79 4.41 -5.14
N LYS A 368 -24.12 3.14 -5.37
CA LYS A 368 -25.16 2.42 -4.65
C LYS A 368 -24.61 1.73 -3.39
N GLN A 369 -25.51 1.42 -2.46
CA GLN A 369 -25.16 0.76 -1.19
C GLN A 369 -24.45 -0.60 -1.37
N GLU A 370 -24.75 -1.30 -2.44
CA GLU A 370 -24.19 -2.62 -2.77
C GLU A 370 -22.74 -2.55 -3.25
N GLU A 371 -22.33 -1.38 -3.77
CA GLU A 371 -21.02 -1.14 -4.36
C GLU A 371 -19.99 -0.61 -3.35
N LEU A 372 -20.41 -0.27 -2.13
CA LEU A 372 -19.54 0.40 -1.13
C LEU A 372 -18.30 -0.41 -0.72
N GLN A 373 -18.23 -1.70 -1.04
CA GLN A 373 -17.06 -2.55 -0.78
C GLN A 373 -16.04 -2.54 -1.93
N ASP A 374 -16.37 -1.89 -3.05
CA ASP A 374 -15.47 -1.82 -4.20
C ASP A 374 -14.20 -1.02 -3.85
N PRO A 375 -12.99 -1.57 -4.02
CA PRO A 375 -11.74 -0.86 -3.80
C PRO A 375 -11.61 0.43 -4.62
N PHE A 376 -12.26 0.50 -5.77
CA PHE A 376 -12.25 1.69 -6.61
C PHE A 376 -12.95 2.89 -5.96
N ILE A 377 -14.02 2.65 -5.20
CA ILE A 377 -14.69 3.70 -4.42
C ILE A 377 -13.77 4.22 -3.33
N PHE A 378 -13.06 3.30 -2.64
CA PHE A 378 -12.07 3.71 -1.65
C PHE A 378 -10.97 4.58 -2.25
N ALA A 379 -10.43 4.20 -3.42
CA ALA A 379 -9.45 5.00 -4.14
C ALA A 379 -9.99 6.39 -4.54
N SER A 380 -11.26 6.45 -4.98
CA SER A 380 -11.93 7.71 -5.35
C SER A 380 -12.15 8.63 -4.14
N VAL A 381 -12.55 8.07 -2.99
CA VAL A 381 -12.69 8.83 -1.73
C VAL A 381 -11.33 9.29 -1.21
N ARG A 382 -10.29 8.46 -1.33
CA ARG A 382 -8.93 8.80 -0.91
C ARG A 382 -8.38 9.99 -1.71
N VAL A 383 -8.46 9.96 -3.04
CA VAL A 383 -7.95 11.06 -3.88
C VAL A 383 -8.75 12.35 -3.66
N LEU A 384 -10.06 12.24 -3.45
CA LEU A 384 -10.89 13.39 -3.08
C LEU A 384 -10.51 13.95 -1.71
N GLY A 385 -10.17 13.09 -0.75
CA GLY A 385 -9.64 13.49 0.56
C GLY A 385 -8.35 14.29 0.44
N ALA A 386 -7.43 13.89 -0.44
CA ALA A 386 -6.20 14.65 -0.72
C ALA A 386 -6.50 16.04 -1.31
N TRP A 387 -7.46 16.15 -2.21
CA TRP A 387 -7.92 17.43 -2.74
C TRP A 387 -8.53 18.33 -1.66
N MET A 388 -9.43 17.78 -0.86
CA MET A 388 -10.12 18.52 0.22
C MET A 388 -9.17 18.98 1.34
N ALA A 389 -8.02 18.34 1.47
CA ALA A 389 -7.01 18.72 2.45
C ALA A 389 -6.30 20.03 2.09
N GLU A 390 -6.14 20.30 0.80
CA GLU A 390 -5.27 21.36 0.28
C GLU A 390 -6.06 22.48 -0.42
N GLU A 391 -7.10 22.11 -1.19
CA GLU A 391 -7.93 23.07 -1.91
C GLU A 391 -9.27 23.29 -1.18
N THR A 392 -9.43 24.46 -0.60
CA THR A 392 -10.59 24.79 0.23
C THR A 392 -11.58 25.75 -0.44
N SER A 393 -11.25 26.28 -1.64
CA SER A 393 -12.04 27.33 -2.28
C SER A 393 -12.95 26.81 -3.40
N SER A 394 -12.51 25.82 -4.16
CA SER A 394 -13.25 25.27 -5.29
C SER A 394 -14.14 24.09 -4.92
N LEU A 395 -15.15 23.81 -5.72
CA LEU A 395 -16.10 22.67 -5.58
C LEU A 395 -16.82 22.61 -4.21
N LYS A 396 -16.89 23.71 -3.47
CA LYS A 396 -17.49 23.75 -2.11
C LYS A 396 -18.94 23.29 -2.08
N GLN A 397 -19.73 23.68 -3.06
CA GLN A 397 -21.15 23.30 -3.11
C GLN A 397 -21.27 21.80 -3.36
N GLU A 398 -20.54 21.29 -4.33
CA GLU A 398 -20.53 19.89 -4.72
C GLU A 398 -20.04 18.99 -3.57
N ILE A 399 -19.01 19.42 -2.86
CA ILE A 399 -18.48 18.74 -1.66
C ILE A 399 -19.54 18.75 -0.56
N CYS A 400 -20.20 19.90 -0.27
CA CYS A 400 -21.26 19.96 0.73
C CYS A 400 -22.41 18.99 0.43
N GLU A 401 -22.79 18.83 -0.83
CA GLU A 401 -23.83 17.89 -1.25
C GLU A 401 -23.38 16.43 -1.13
N LEU A 402 -22.08 16.16 -1.23
CA LEU A 402 -21.50 14.82 -1.08
C LEU A 402 -21.22 14.43 0.39
N LEU A 403 -21.10 15.40 1.33
CA LEU A 403 -20.77 15.13 2.74
C LEU A 403 -21.60 14.02 3.40
N PRO A 404 -22.94 13.92 3.19
CA PRO A 404 -23.72 12.82 3.76
C PRO A 404 -23.22 11.44 3.31
N PHE A 405 -22.85 11.30 2.04
CA PHE A 405 -22.26 10.07 1.52
C PHE A 405 -20.90 9.79 2.16
N LEU A 406 -19.99 10.77 2.22
CA LEU A 406 -18.64 10.60 2.79
C LEU A 406 -18.69 10.16 4.27
N VAL A 407 -19.56 10.80 5.07
CA VAL A 407 -19.73 10.42 6.48
C VAL A 407 -20.33 9.02 6.63
N HIS A 408 -21.31 8.67 5.78
CA HIS A 408 -21.90 7.33 5.78
C HIS A 408 -20.89 6.26 5.39
N TYR A 409 -20.14 6.49 4.32
CA TYR A 409 -19.10 5.60 3.81
C TYR A 409 -17.99 5.36 4.85
N ALA A 410 -17.45 6.44 5.41
CA ALA A 410 -16.43 6.37 6.44
C ALA A 410 -16.92 5.62 7.69
N ARG A 411 -18.16 5.87 8.14
CA ARG A 411 -18.79 5.16 9.27
C ARG A 411 -18.92 3.67 9.00
N LYS A 412 -19.33 3.29 7.78
CA LYS A 412 -19.48 1.89 7.40
C LYS A 412 -18.14 1.15 7.44
N LEU A 413 -17.11 1.70 6.78
CA LEU A 413 -15.77 1.09 6.77
C LEU A 413 -15.16 0.99 8.17
N PHE A 414 -15.29 2.05 8.98
CA PHE A 414 -14.79 2.04 10.36
C PHE A 414 -15.44 0.97 11.23
N LYS A 415 -16.76 0.77 11.12
CA LYS A 415 -17.47 -0.28 11.86
C LYS A 415 -17.15 -1.69 11.38
N GLU A 416 -17.00 -1.89 10.09
CA GLU A 416 -16.67 -3.19 9.49
C GLU A 416 -15.20 -3.59 9.71
N GLY A 417 -14.29 -2.62 9.77
CA GLY A 417 -12.86 -2.81 10.07
C GLY A 417 -12.53 -2.93 11.57
N SER A 418 -13.48 -2.70 12.45
CA SER A 418 -13.25 -2.79 13.90
C SER A 418 -13.12 -4.26 14.35
N PRO A 419 -12.10 -4.63 15.15
CA PRO A 419 -11.84 -6.02 15.58
C PRO A 419 -12.98 -6.65 16.38
N ALA A 420 -13.96 -5.88 16.85
CA ALA A 420 -15.15 -6.39 17.56
C ALA A 420 -16.13 -7.18 16.66
N VAL A 421 -16.01 -7.08 15.33
CA VAL A 421 -16.89 -7.76 14.35
C VAL A 421 -16.16 -8.88 13.60
N SER A 422 -14.84 -8.98 13.73
CA SER A 422 -14.05 -10.06 13.14
C SER A 422 -14.27 -11.33 13.95
N LEU A 423 -15.19 -12.20 13.50
CA LEU A 423 -15.20 -13.61 13.90
C LEU A 423 -13.79 -14.21 13.64
N PRO A 424 -13.27 -15.06 14.54
CA PRO A 424 -11.97 -15.67 14.36
C PRO A 424 -11.98 -16.55 13.10
N GLN A 425 -11.49 -16.04 11.99
CA GLN A 425 -11.06 -16.88 10.87
C GLN A 425 -9.76 -17.57 11.29
N ALA A 426 -9.95 -18.68 12.00
CA ALA A 426 -8.92 -19.64 12.23
C ALA A 426 -8.45 -20.20 10.89
N GLU A 427 -7.14 -20.15 10.69
CA GLU A 427 -6.36 -21.09 9.90
C GLU A 427 -6.79 -21.33 8.44
N LEU A 428 -6.46 -20.41 7.55
CA LEU A 428 -6.03 -20.81 6.20
C LEU A 428 -4.85 -19.93 5.82
N GLY A 429 -3.70 -20.56 5.58
CA GLY A 429 -2.41 -19.93 5.36
C GLY A 429 -2.33 -19.12 4.05
N SER A 430 -2.96 -17.98 4.00
CA SER A 430 -2.72 -16.96 3.02
C SER A 430 -1.53 -16.11 3.48
N THR A 431 -0.48 -16.12 2.69
CA THR A 431 0.76 -15.34 2.84
C THR A 431 0.60 -13.87 2.47
N GLU A 432 -0.60 -13.39 2.33
CA GLU A 432 -0.90 -11.96 2.32
C GLU A 432 -0.92 -11.49 3.77
N GLY A 433 -0.02 -10.56 4.11
CA GLY A 433 -0.10 -9.85 5.38
C GLY A 433 -1.53 -9.31 5.54
N PRO A 434 -2.03 -9.10 6.78
CA PRO A 434 -3.38 -8.64 7.00
C PRO A 434 -3.61 -7.42 6.12
N ALA A 435 -4.61 -7.49 5.22
CA ALA A 435 -5.00 -6.35 4.42
C ALA A 435 -5.22 -5.20 5.38
N LEU A 436 -4.44 -4.12 5.24
CA LEU A 436 -4.58 -2.95 6.09
C LEU A 436 -6.04 -2.53 6.02
N PRO A 437 -6.73 -2.37 7.15
CA PRO A 437 -8.12 -1.97 7.14
C PRO A 437 -8.25 -0.69 6.33
N GLN A 438 -9.23 -0.64 5.41
CA GLN A 438 -9.49 0.51 4.56
C GLN A 438 -9.98 1.67 5.42
N ASP A 439 -9.06 2.51 5.91
CA ASP A 439 -9.34 3.63 6.79
C ASP A 439 -9.63 4.90 5.98
N ALA A 440 -10.91 5.08 5.60
CA ALA A 440 -11.33 6.26 4.87
C ALA A 440 -11.26 7.54 5.72
N LEU A 441 -11.46 7.44 7.05
CA LEU A 441 -11.41 8.61 7.94
C LEU A 441 -10.04 9.26 7.90
N ARG A 442 -8.97 8.49 7.93
CA ARG A 442 -7.60 9.02 7.86
C ARG A 442 -7.40 10.01 6.71
N PHE A 443 -7.98 9.72 5.55
CA PHE A 443 -7.85 10.57 4.36
C PHE A 443 -8.84 11.73 4.34
N LEU A 444 -9.98 11.61 5.01
CA LEU A 444 -11.02 12.65 5.06
C LEU A 444 -10.81 13.67 6.18
N LEU A 445 -10.08 13.33 7.24
CA LEU A 445 -9.89 14.19 8.42
C LEU A 445 -9.33 15.58 8.08
N PRO A 446 -8.28 15.75 7.24
CA PRO A 446 -7.78 17.08 6.93
C PRO A 446 -8.85 17.96 6.26
N GLY A 447 -9.56 17.42 5.28
CA GLY A 447 -10.68 18.12 4.64
C GLY A 447 -11.82 18.43 5.62
N PHE A 448 -12.18 17.52 6.52
CA PHE A 448 -13.17 17.79 7.56
C PHE A 448 -12.71 18.87 8.54
N CYS A 449 -11.42 18.99 8.80
CA CYS A 449 -10.87 20.06 9.63
C CYS A 449 -11.15 21.42 9.00
N HIS A 450 -10.89 21.60 7.71
CA HIS A 450 -11.22 22.84 6.99
C HIS A 450 -12.73 23.10 6.97
N LEU A 451 -13.52 22.08 6.64
CA LEU A 451 -14.97 22.20 6.52
C LEU A 451 -15.67 22.52 7.84
N THR A 452 -15.15 22.06 8.98
CA THR A 452 -15.72 22.39 10.30
C THR A 452 -15.48 23.82 10.74
N ALA A 453 -14.55 24.53 10.14
CA ALA A 453 -14.35 25.97 10.36
C ALA A 453 -15.48 26.81 9.71
N GLU A 454 -16.16 26.32 8.68
CA GLU A 454 -17.19 27.02 7.93
C GLU A 454 -18.61 26.62 8.37
N ASP A 455 -19.55 27.58 8.43
CA ASP A 455 -20.89 27.36 9.01
C ASP A 455 -21.72 26.30 8.28
N ARG A 456 -21.81 26.37 6.95
CA ARG A 456 -22.66 25.48 6.16
C ARG A 456 -22.19 24.02 6.19
N PRO A 457 -20.93 23.71 5.83
CA PRO A 457 -20.47 22.31 5.86
C PRO A 457 -20.42 21.76 7.28
N ARG A 458 -20.09 22.57 8.31
CA ARG A 458 -20.15 22.18 9.72
C ARG A 458 -21.56 21.75 10.11
N ALA A 459 -22.59 22.52 9.75
CA ALA A 459 -23.98 22.18 10.04
C ALA A 459 -24.37 20.83 9.40
N ILE A 460 -23.91 20.55 8.17
CA ILE A 460 -24.16 19.26 7.50
C ILE A 460 -23.44 18.13 8.24
N LEU A 461 -22.15 18.26 8.54
CA LEU A 461 -21.39 17.25 9.28
C LEU A 461 -22.03 16.91 10.63
N VAL A 462 -22.46 17.93 11.38
CA VAL A 462 -23.15 17.76 12.66
C VAL A 462 -24.49 17.02 12.47
N SER A 463 -25.28 17.38 11.46
CA SER A 463 -26.56 16.73 11.16
C SER A 463 -26.41 15.25 10.79
N GLN A 464 -25.28 14.88 10.18
CA GLN A 464 -24.94 13.49 9.84
C GLN A 464 -24.32 12.71 11.01
N GLY A 465 -24.23 13.32 12.21
CA GLY A 465 -23.65 12.69 13.39
C GLY A 465 -22.14 12.45 13.29
N ALA A 466 -21.43 13.29 12.54
CA ALA A 466 -19.98 13.21 12.43
C ALA A 466 -19.26 13.38 13.78
N PRO A 467 -19.68 14.25 14.72
CA PRO A 467 -19.01 14.38 16.02
C PRO A 467 -18.91 13.06 16.79
N ALA A 468 -19.98 12.26 16.81
CA ALA A 468 -19.99 10.96 17.48
C ALA A 468 -19.04 9.95 16.80
N LEU A 469 -19.07 9.88 15.46
CA LEU A 469 -18.16 9.03 14.68
C LEU A 469 -16.69 9.41 14.93
N LEU A 470 -16.37 10.69 14.90
CA LEU A 470 -15.00 11.19 15.08
C LEU A 470 -14.52 10.96 16.53
N CYS A 471 -15.40 11.03 17.52
CA CYS A 471 -15.07 10.68 18.90
C CYS A 471 -14.77 9.18 19.04
N GLU A 472 -15.59 8.30 18.46
CA GLU A 472 -15.32 6.84 18.44
C GLU A 472 -13.97 6.55 17.75
N TYR A 473 -13.69 7.25 16.66
CA TYR A 473 -12.41 7.12 15.94
C TYR A 473 -11.22 7.66 16.77
N PHE A 474 -11.38 8.77 17.47
CA PHE A 474 -10.37 9.31 18.41
C PHE A 474 -10.02 8.28 19.49
N LEU A 475 -11.04 7.67 20.10
CA LEU A 475 -10.86 6.63 21.11
C LEU A 475 -10.09 5.43 20.56
N HIS A 476 -10.43 4.99 19.36
CA HIS A 476 -9.73 3.89 18.70
C HIS A 476 -8.26 4.23 18.42
N GLN A 477 -7.98 5.39 17.81
CA GLN A 477 -6.62 5.83 17.52
C GLN A 477 -5.80 6.03 18.80
N TRP A 478 -6.42 6.54 19.87
CA TRP A 478 -5.76 6.65 21.17
C TRP A 478 -5.38 5.28 21.75
N GLN A 479 -6.24 4.28 21.62
CA GLN A 479 -5.94 2.91 22.07
C GLN A 479 -4.78 2.31 21.26
N VAL A 480 -4.74 2.53 19.95
CA VAL A 480 -3.65 2.09 19.09
C VAL A 480 -2.33 2.74 19.54
N LEU A 481 -2.29 4.07 19.69
CA LEU A 481 -1.10 4.80 20.12
C LEU A 481 -0.61 4.31 21.50
N SER A 482 -1.53 4.06 22.43
CA SER A 482 -1.20 3.62 23.78
C SER A 482 -0.68 2.17 23.84
N SER A 483 -0.94 1.35 22.83
CA SER A 483 -0.52 -0.06 22.76
C SER A 483 0.77 -0.27 21.97
N GLU A 484 1.23 0.73 21.21
CA GLU A 484 2.50 0.64 20.48
C GLU A 484 3.70 0.73 21.44
N PRO A 485 4.74 -0.13 21.26
CA PRO A 485 5.96 0.00 22.04
C PRO A 485 6.65 1.32 21.69
N THR A 486 7.14 2.02 22.71
CA THR A 486 7.88 3.31 22.65
C THR A 486 9.19 3.18 21.86
N ALA A 487 9.13 3.13 20.53
CA ALA A 487 10.29 3.25 19.66
C ALA A 487 10.30 4.66 19.05
N PRO A 488 11.45 5.35 18.95
CA PRO A 488 11.56 6.60 18.23
C PRO A 488 11.37 6.33 16.74
N ALA A 489 10.14 6.50 16.27
CA ALA A 489 9.78 6.39 14.86
C ALA A 489 9.32 7.76 14.35
N PRO A 490 9.45 8.08 13.05
CA PRO A 490 8.85 9.29 12.50
C PRO A 490 7.34 9.29 12.80
N LEU A 491 6.74 10.49 12.90
CA LEU A 491 5.31 10.75 13.17
C LEU A 491 4.43 9.65 12.58
N THR A 492 3.78 8.87 13.43
CA THR A 492 2.92 7.78 12.99
C THR A 492 1.64 8.36 12.39
N SER A 493 1.02 7.64 11.46
CA SER A 493 -0.26 8.06 10.88
C SER A 493 -1.36 8.21 11.93
N THR A 494 -1.26 7.45 13.01
CA THR A 494 -2.13 7.50 14.19
C THR A 494 -2.03 8.84 14.91
N GLU A 495 -0.80 9.32 15.13
CA GLU A 495 -0.56 10.61 15.78
C GLU A 495 -1.05 11.79 14.94
N MET A 496 -0.79 11.78 13.62
CA MET A 496 -1.33 12.80 12.70
C MET A 496 -2.86 12.82 12.71
N SER A 497 -3.52 11.64 12.73
CA SER A 497 -4.98 11.55 12.84
C SER A 497 -5.50 12.15 14.14
N LEU A 498 -4.85 11.89 15.28
CA LEU A 498 -5.21 12.46 16.58
C LEU A 498 -5.03 13.98 16.61
N GLN A 499 -3.94 14.51 16.04
CA GLN A 499 -3.71 15.95 15.94
C GLN A 499 -4.81 16.64 15.11
N THR A 500 -5.15 16.07 13.94
CA THR A 500 -6.20 16.61 13.07
C THR A 500 -7.58 16.54 13.74
N LEU A 501 -7.88 15.45 14.46
CA LEU A 501 -9.10 15.33 15.25
C LEU A 501 -9.20 16.40 16.34
N CYS A 502 -8.11 16.70 17.04
CA CYS A 502 -8.08 17.82 17.98
C CYS A 502 -8.44 19.15 17.29
N GLY A 503 -7.93 19.41 16.09
CA GLY A 503 -8.29 20.59 15.30
C GLY A 503 -9.78 20.64 14.94
N ILE A 504 -10.35 19.52 14.50
CA ILE A 504 -11.79 19.42 14.19
C ILE A 504 -12.63 19.73 15.44
N PHE A 505 -12.32 19.11 16.58
CA PHE A 505 -13.05 19.33 17.82
C PHE A 505 -12.86 20.76 18.34
N LEU A 506 -11.68 21.37 18.19
CA LEU A 506 -11.45 22.78 18.52
C LEU A 506 -12.34 23.69 17.68
N ASN A 507 -12.46 23.44 16.38
CA ASN A 507 -13.38 24.19 15.51
C ASN A 507 -14.81 24.10 16.04
N LEU A 508 -15.29 22.90 16.42
CA LEU A 508 -16.64 22.70 16.98
C LEU A 508 -16.80 23.39 18.33
N VAL A 509 -15.80 23.34 19.19
CA VAL A 509 -15.81 23.99 20.52
C VAL A 509 -15.93 25.52 20.40
N VAL A 510 -15.19 26.11 19.47
CA VAL A 510 -15.18 27.55 19.25
C VAL A 510 -16.46 28.03 18.56
N THR A 511 -16.91 27.32 17.53
CA THR A 511 -17.96 27.80 16.62
C THR A 511 -19.37 27.33 17.01
N ALA A 512 -19.49 26.23 17.78
CA ALA A 512 -20.77 25.63 18.15
C ALA A 512 -20.83 25.23 19.64
N PRO A 513 -20.59 26.15 20.61
CA PRO A 513 -20.54 25.84 22.04
C PRO A 513 -21.85 25.26 22.60
N ASP A 514 -23.00 25.62 22.04
CA ASP A 514 -24.28 25.07 22.46
C ASP A 514 -24.47 23.60 22.09
N LEU A 515 -23.91 23.17 20.94
CA LEU A 515 -23.83 21.74 20.58
C LEU A 515 -22.97 21.00 21.61
N VAL A 516 -21.80 21.53 21.93
CA VAL A 516 -20.85 20.93 22.86
C VAL A 516 -21.48 20.72 24.24
N ARG A 517 -22.28 21.67 24.74
CA ARG A 517 -22.98 21.55 26.03
C ARG A 517 -24.08 20.48 26.04
N ARG A 518 -24.72 20.23 24.89
CA ARG A 518 -25.92 19.34 24.81
C ARG A 518 -25.55 17.90 24.42
N ASP A 519 -24.50 17.71 23.69
CA ASP A 519 -24.10 16.41 23.15
C ASP A 519 -23.13 15.69 24.11
N LYS A 520 -23.56 14.52 24.60
CA LYS A 520 -22.80 13.68 25.52
C LYS A 520 -21.46 13.20 24.93
N THR A 521 -21.33 13.21 23.63
CA THR A 521 -20.09 12.87 22.91
C THR A 521 -18.90 13.67 23.43
N PHE A 522 -19.08 14.97 23.67
CA PHE A 522 -18.03 15.85 24.17
C PHE A 522 -17.66 15.58 25.64
N SER A 523 -18.60 15.12 26.44
CA SER A 523 -18.28 14.66 27.80
C SER A 523 -17.44 13.39 27.77
N SER A 524 -17.75 12.44 26.90
CA SER A 524 -16.95 11.23 26.71
C SER A 524 -15.55 11.54 26.18
N LEU A 525 -15.44 12.48 25.24
CA LEU A 525 -14.16 12.97 24.73
C LEU A 525 -13.33 13.60 25.88
N MET A 526 -13.97 14.45 26.71
CA MET A 526 -13.29 15.08 27.86
C MET A 526 -12.70 14.04 28.82
N ASP A 527 -13.45 12.97 29.13
CA ASP A 527 -12.97 11.89 30.01
C ASP A 527 -11.70 11.22 29.50
N VAL A 528 -11.53 11.15 28.18
CA VAL A 528 -10.34 10.59 27.54
C VAL A 528 -9.17 11.60 27.59
N LEU A 529 -9.45 12.85 27.23
CA LEU A 529 -8.42 13.90 27.23
C LEU A 529 -7.84 14.10 28.64
N LEU A 530 -8.67 14.03 29.70
CA LEU A 530 -8.22 14.11 31.08
C LEU A 530 -7.18 13.04 31.44
N LYS A 531 -7.28 11.86 30.84
CA LYS A 531 -6.36 10.73 31.08
C LYS A 531 -5.16 10.73 30.13
N SER A 532 -5.30 11.33 28.95
CA SER A 532 -4.30 11.27 27.87
C SER A 532 -3.12 12.19 28.12
N LEU A 533 -3.34 13.44 28.53
CA LEU A 533 -2.30 14.44 28.70
C LEU A 533 -1.19 14.02 29.68
N PRO A 534 -1.51 13.49 30.89
CA PRO A 534 -0.47 13.03 31.82
C PRO A 534 0.42 11.91 31.26
N LEU A 535 -0.10 11.12 30.30
CA LEU A 535 0.64 10.03 29.66
C LEU A 535 1.51 10.50 28.49
N LEU A 536 1.14 11.60 27.83
CA LEU A 536 1.90 12.16 26.71
C LEU A 536 3.10 12.98 27.14
N LEU A 537 2.99 13.74 28.24
CA LEU A 537 4.03 14.68 28.69
C LEU A 537 5.42 14.08 28.93
N PRO A 538 5.56 12.83 29.43
CA PRO A 538 6.89 12.22 29.60
C PRO A 538 7.58 11.86 28.27
N GLN A 539 6.89 11.97 27.15
CA GLN A 539 7.36 11.53 25.83
C GLN A 539 7.65 12.74 24.94
N GLU A 540 8.92 13.10 24.81
CA GLU A 540 9.37 14.28 24.07
C GLU A 540 8.94 14.29 22.59
N HIS A 541 8.74 13.12 21.98
CA HIS A 541 8.33 13.01 20.58
C HIS A 541 6.84 13.29 20.34
N HIS A 542 5.99 13.36 21.39
CA HIS A 542 4.56 13.67 21.28
C HIS A 542 4.20 15.10 21.73
N LEU A 543 5.15 16.03 21.75
CA LEU A 543 4.91 17.39 22.25
C LEU A 543 3.78 18.13 21.51
N VAL A 544 3.72 18.00 20.17
CA VAL A 544 2.67 18.65 19.36
C VAL A 544 1.30 18.07 19.69
N LEU A 545 1.19 16.74 19.82
CA LEU A 545 -0.04 16.10 20.22
C LEU A 545 -0.43 16.50 21.65
N ALA A 546 0.52 16.54 22.58
CA ALA A 546 0.28 16.98 23.96
C ALA A 546 -0.25 18.42 24.02
N ALA A 547 0.29 19.33 23.21
CA ALA A 547 -0.19 20.70 23.08
C ALA A 547 -1.64 20.75 22.56
N ASN A 548 -1.96 20.01 21.52
CA ASN A 548 -3.31 19.95 20.95
C ASN A 548 -4.32 19.35 21.94
N VAL A 549 -3.96 18.27 22.64
CA VAL A 549 -4.80 17.64 23.69
C VAL A 549 -5.02 18.58 24.86
N ALA A 550 -3.98 19.28 25.32
CA ALA A 550 -4.09 20.25 26.39
C ALA A 550 -5.03 21.41 26.00
N THR A 551 -4.83 21.99 24.81
CA THR A 551 -5.67 23.08 24.31
C THR A 551 -7.12 22.67 24.20
N LEU A 552 -7.41 21.54 23.55
CA LEU A 552 -8.75 21.02 23.39
C LEU A 552 -9.41 20.71 24.75
N GLY A 553 -8.68 20.07 25.66
CA GLY A 553 -9.18 19.72 26.99
C GLY A 553 -9.54 20.95 27.82
N LEU A 554 -8.69 22.00 27.80
CA LEU A 554 -8.97 23.26 28.49
C LEU A 554 -10.18 24.00 27.88
N MET A 555 -10.28 24.05 26.56
CA MET A 555 -11.42 24.68 25.87
C MET A 555 -12.74 23.94 26.14
N LEU A 556 -12.72 22.61 26.17
CA LEU A 556 -13.87 21.80 26.57
C LEU A 556 -14.24 22.01 28.03
N ALA A 557 -13.24 22.02 28.95
CA ALA A 557 -13.47 22.25 30.37
C ALA A 557 -14.18 23.58 30.63
N ARG A 558 -13.82 24.64 29.90
CA ARG A 558 -14.46 25.96 29.95
C ARG A 558 -15.96 25.90 29.60
N ILE A 559 -16.35 25.10 28.59
CA ILE A 559 -17.74 25.00 28.15
C ILE A 559 -18.54 24.03 29.02
N LEU A 560 -17.92 22.96 29.47
CA LEU A 560 -18.54 21.90 30.28
C LEU A 560 -18.43 22.16 31.80
N THR A 561 -18.15 23.40 32.20
CA THR A 561 -18.13 23.81 33.61
C THR A 561 -19.45 23.42 34.28
N GLY A 562 -19.39 22.59 35.35
CA GLY A 562 -20.57 22.04 36.01
C GLY A 562 -20.96 20.61 35.60
N SER A 563 -20.27 20.00 34.63
CA SER A 563 -20.45 18.58 34.31
C SER A 563 -19.79 17.69 35.38
N ALA A 564 -20.36 16.50 35.58
CA ALA A 564 -19.85 15.52 36.55
C ALA A 564 -18.38 15.09 36.24
N ALA A 565 -17.97 15.19 34.98
CA ALA A 565 -16.61 14.85 34.54
C ALA A 565 -15.50 15.77 35.12
N LEU A 566 -15.86 17.02 35.49
CA LEU A 566 -14.96 18.02 36.03
C LEU A 566 -15.06 18.19 37.56
N GLN A 567 -16.07 17.57 38.19
CA GLN A 567 -16.28 17.67 39.65
C GLN A 567 -15.28 16.78 40.38
N GLU A 568 -14.21 17.40 40.92
CA GLU A 568 -13.23 16.84 41.89
C GLU A 568 -12.66 15.43 41.57
N THR A 569 -12.63 15.02 40.30
CA THR A 569 -12.04 13.74 39.95
C THR A 569 -10.50 13.84 40.00
N GLN A 570 -9.83 12.79 40.44
CA GLN A 570 -8.37 12.70 40.44
C GLN A 570 -7.79 12.96 39.05
N SER A 571 -8.45 12.47 37.99
CA SER A 571 -8.05 12.68 36.59
C SER A 571 -8.10 14.15 36.17
N ALA A 572 -9.08 14.94 36.65
CA ALA A 572 -9.14 16.37 36.37
C ALA A 572 -7.97 17.11 37.04
N LYS A 573 -7.65 16.77 38.29
CA LYS A 573 -6.50 17.34 38.99
C LYS A 573 -5.17 17.02 38.29
N GLU A 574 -4.99 15.78 37.87
CA GLU A 574 -3.81 15.34 37.13
C GLU A 574 -3.68 16.04 35.77
N PHE A 575 -4.79 16.20 35.04
CA PHE A 575 -4.82 16.91 33.77
C PHE A 575 -4.44 18.38 33.90
N PHE A 576 -5.08 19.12 34.82
CA PHE A 576 -4.76 20.53 35.03
C PHE A 576 -3.33 20.73 35.53
N GLY A 577 -2.84 19.87 36.45
CA GLY A 577 -1.46 19.89 36.87
C GLY A 577 -0.47 19.55 35.75
N ALA A 578 -0.86 18.65 34.84
CA ALA A 578 -0.07 18.31 33.65
C ALA A 578 -0.03 19.49 32.65
N ALA A 579 -1.18 20.13 32.39
CA ALA A 579 -1.28 21.29 31.50
C ALA A 579 -0.44 22.47 32.02
N LEU A 580 -0.51 22.75 33.32
CA LEU A 580 0.33 23.79 33.94
C LEU A 580 1.81 23.48 33.87
N ARG A 581 2.23 22.22 34.10
CA ARG A 581 3.64 21.79 33.94
C ARG A 581 4.12 21.91 32.50
N PHE A 582 3.28 21.54 31.55
CA PHE A 582 3.57 21.68 30.11
C PHE A 582 3.90 23.13 29.76
N LEU A 583 3.10 24.05 30.26
CA LEU A 583 3.28 25.48 30.02
C LEU A 583 4.49 26.09 30.78
N SER A 584 4.86 25.53 31.96
CA SER A 584 5.97 26.01 32.77
C SER A 584 7.35 25.49 32.34
N GLN A 585 7.40 24.48 31.48
CA GLN A 585 8.65 24.02 30.89
C GLN A 585 9.14 25.08 29.89
N PRO A 586 10.38 25.62 30.06
CA PRO A 586 10.97 26.41 29.02
C PRO A 586 11.16 25.49 27.79
N HIS A 587 10.32 25.65 26.77
CA HIS A 587 10.52 25.01 25.46
C HIS A 587 11.72 25.70 24.79
N THR A 588 12.89 25.65 25.42
CA THR A 588 14.15 25.97 24.78
C THR A 588 14.46 24.81 23.83
N ALA A 589 13.74 24.74 22.74
CA ALA A 589 14.30 24.14 21.56
C ALA A 589 15.61 24.90 21.29
N GLN A 590 16.73 24.19 21.32
CA GLN A 590 17.91 24.64 20.61
C GLN A 590 17.48 24.80 19.15
N ALA A 591 17.00 26.02 18.86
CA ALA A 591 16.57 26.39 17.54
C ALA A 591 17.80 26.35 16.65
N ASP A 592 17.84 25.41 15.74
CA ASP A 592 18.61 25.57 14.52
C ASP A 592 18.18 26.91 13.90
N PRO A 593 19.12 27.81 13.54
CA PRO A 593 18.80 29.17 13.12
C PRO A 593 18.07 29.29 11.75
N GLY A 594 17.32 28.26 11.36
CA GLY A 594 16.52 28.19 10.13
C GLY A 594 15.07 27.80 10.31
N SER A 595 14.56 27.61 11.54
CA SER A 595 13.18 27.17 11.79
C SER A 595 12.36 28.27 12.48
N ASP A 596 11.86 29.22 11.69
CA ASP A 596 10.98 30.31 12.16
C ASP A 596 9.58 29.84 12.61
N SER A 597 9.19 28.58 12.37
CA SER A 597 7.81 28.12 12.61
C SER A 597 7.50 27.70 14.04
N LEU A 598 8.45 27.16 14.80
CA LEU A 598 8.22 26.65 16.17
C LEU A 598 8.17 27.78 17.22
N ALA A 599 8.99 28.82 17.09
CA ALA A 599 9.01 29.94 18.03
C ALA A 599 7.74 30.82 17.96
N SER A 600 7.08 30.88 16.79
CA SER A 600 5.80 31.60 16.61
C SER A 600 4.61 30.83 17.19
N LEU A 601 4.60 29.50 17.04
CA LEU A 601 3.58 28.62 17.62
C LEU A 601 3.56 28.67 19.15
N ASP A 602 4.71 28.73 19.80
CA ASP A 602 4.82 28.79 21.25
C ASP A 602 4.15 30.06 21.84
N CYS A 603 4.26 31.19 21.16
CA CYS A 603 3.71 32.45 21.64
C CYS A 603 2.17 32.52 21.54
N GLU A 604 1.59 32.06 20.43
CA GLU A 604 0.14 32.02 20.21
C GLU A 604 -0.53 30.97 21.12
N LEU A 605 0.08 29.81 21.26
CA LEU A 605 -0.38 28.73 22.14
C LEU A 605 -0.42 29.19 23.60
N ILE A 606 0.66 29.78 24.08
CA ILE A 606 0.77 30.35 25.44
C ILE A 606 -0.30 31.41 25.68
N THR A 607 -0.55 32.31 24.72
CA THR A 607 -1.56 33.34 24.84
C THR A 607 -2.98 32.76 24.90
N ALA A 608 -3.28 31.76 24.08
CA ALA A 608 -4.57 31.07 24.12
C ALA A 608 -4.80 30.35 25.46
N PHE A 609 -3.77 29.68 25.97
CA PHE A 609 -3.82 29.04 27.29
C PHE A 609 -4.02 30.03 28.43
N GLN A 610 -3.34 31.17 28.41
CA GLN A 610 -3.50 32.22 29.41
C GLN A 610 -4.94 32.67 29.53
N GLY A 611 -5.59 32.95 28.39
CA GLY A 611 -7.00 33.34 28.37
C GLY A 611 -7.93 32.27 28.98
N VAL A 612 -7.72 31.02 28.62
CA VAL A 612 -8.52 29.90 29.11
C VAL A 612 -8.33 29.64 30.60
N LEU A 613 -7.11 29.73 31.12
CA LEU A 613 -6.81 29.56 32.54
C LEU A 613 -7.49 30.65 33.39
N VAL A 614 -7.48 31.91 32.94
CA VAL A 614 -8.18 33.01 33.59
C VAL A 614 -9.68 32.75 33.67
N GLU A 615 -10.28 32.30 32.56
CA GLU A 615 -11.72 32.01 32.53
C GLU A 615 -12.09 30.81 33.41
N LEU A 616 -11.30 29.75 33.41
CA LEU A 616 -11.49 28.58 34.28
C LEU A 616 -11.33 28.95 35.77
N ALA A 617 -10.37 29.75 36.12
CA ALA A 617 -10.17 30.23 37.48
C ALA A 617 -11.38 31.08 37.98
N ARG A 618 -12.01 31.83 37.07
CA ARG A 618 -13.21 32.62 37.39
C ARG A 618 -14.47 31.75 37.49
N ALA A 619 -14.59 30.75 36.61
CA ALA A 619 -15.82 29.97 36.48
C ALA A 619 -15.91 28.79 37.45
N SER A 620 -14.82 28.31 38.03
CA SER A 620 -14.78 27.08 38.80
C SER A 620 -13.80 27.17 39.99
N GLU A 621 -14.32 27.15 41.20
CA GLU A 621 -13.56 27.09 42.43
C GLU A 621 -12.63 25.87 42.50
N PRO A 622 -13.06 24.62 42.14
CA PRO A 622 -12.16 23.49 42.07
C PRO A 622 -11.00 23.63 41.06
N CYS A 623 -11.24 24.28 39.92
CA CYS A 623 -10.15 24.59 38.97
C CYS A 623 -9.18 25.60 39.52
N ARG A 624 -9.66 26.61 40.25
CA ARG A 624 -8.84 27.62 40.94
C ARG A 624 -7.92 26.96 41.97
N ASP A 625 -8.46 26.06 42.79
CA ASP A 625 -7.69 25.35 43.82
C ASP A 625 -6.59 24.48 43.20
N VAL A 626 -6.87 23.81 42.08
CA VAL A 626 -5.86 23.03 41.34
C VAL A 626 -4.80 23.94 40.76
N ILE A 627 -5.14 25.10 40.19
CA ILE A 627 -4.19 26.08 39.65
C ILE A 627 -3.29 26.59 40.78
N LEU A 628 -3.87 26.89 41.95
CA LEU A 628 -3.11 27.32 43.14
C LEU A 628 -2.17 26.22 43.66
N ALA A 629 -2.64 24.97 43.73
CA ALA A 629 -1.85 23.82 44.19
C ALA A 629 -0.65 23.52 43.29
N HIS A 630 -0.69 23.93 42.03
CA HIS A 630 0.37 23.76 41.04
C HIS A 630 1.16 25.05 40.74
N HIS A 631 1.34 25.91 41.74
CA HIS A 631 2.13 27.14 41.65
C HIS A 631 1.59 28.17 40.63
N GLY A 632 0.27 28.22 40.42
CA GLY A 632 -0.36 29.12 39.46
C GLY A 632 -0.08 30.61 39.72
N THR A 633 0.18 31.00 40.99
CA THR A 633 0.57 32.38 41.38
C THR A 633 1.98 32.72 40.87
N ASP A 634 2.94 31.80 41.05
CA ASP A 634 4.29 32.01 40.55
C ASP A 634 4.31 32.11 39.02
N TRP A 635 3.44 31.35 38.40
CA TRP A 635 3.25 31.30 36.97
C TRP A 635 2.61 32.55 36.40
N ALA A 636 1.54 33.03 37.05
CA ALA A 636 0.91 34.31 36.71
C ALA A 636 1.93 35.48 36.78
N ASN A 637 2.80 35.47 37.77
CA ASN A 637 3.87 36.45 37.90
C ASN A 637 4.94 36.32 36.81
N LEU A 638 5.38 35.10 36.50
CA LEU A 638 6.41 34.85 35.48
C LEU A 638 6.00 35.33 34.08
N TYR A 639 4.75 35.13 33.71
CA TYR A 639 4.21 35.51 32.40
C TYR A 639 3.41 36.80 32.42
N GLY A 640 3.42 37.56 33.52
CA GLY A 640 2.74 38.86 33.62
C GLY A 640 1.23 38.80 33.50
N MET A 641 0.59 37.70 33.94
CA MET A 641 -0.83 37.44 33.83
C MET A 641 -1.62 38.11 34.98
N ALA A 642 -1.68 39.41 35.03
CA ALA A 642 -2.34 40.16 36.09
C ALA A 642 -3.83 39.73 36.33
N ALA A 643 -4.54 39.34 35.30
CA ALA A 643 -5.92 38.85 35.40
C ALA A 643 -6.03 37.49 36.09
N LEU A 644 -5.04 36.60 35.91
CA LEU A 644 -4.99 35.32 36.61
C LEU A 644 -4.59 35.52 38.09
N GLU A 645 -3.59 36.35 38.33
CA GLU A 645 -3.15 36.70 39.68
C GLU A 645 -4.30 37.27 40.51
N GLN A 646 -5.08 38.19 39.94
CA GLN A 646 -6.25 38.75 40.59
C GLN A 646 -7.32 37.67 40.88
N CYS A 647 -7.61 36.76 39.94
CA CYS A 647 -8.56 35.68 40.13
C CYS A 647 -8.12 34.65 41.17
N LEU A 648 -6.81 34.44 41.33
CA LEU A 648 -6.25 33.54 42.33
C LEU A 648 -6.14 34.17 43.75
N ALA A 649 -6.14 35.51 43.81
CA ALA A 649 -6.06 36.27 45.08
C ALA A 649 -7.47 36.55 45.69
N GLU A 650 -8.55 36.47 44.91
CA GLU A 650 -9.93 36.63 45.33
C GLU A 650 -10.38 35.33 46.04
N GLN A 651 -10.22 35.26 47.38
CA GLN A 651 -10.78 34.21 48.27
C GLN A 651 -12.23 34.44 48.63
#